data_602e44f18f94bfc3cd8c7fc15a834dab
#
_entry.id   602e44f18f94bfc3cd8c7fc15a834dab
#
_cell.length_a   1.000
_cell.length_b   1.000
_cell.length_c   1.000
_cell.angle_alpha   90.00
_cell.angle_beta   90.00
_cell.angle_gamma   90.00
#
_symmetry.space_group_name_H-M   'P 1'
#
loop_
_entity.id
_entity.type
_entity.pdbx_description
1 polymer ?
#
loop_
_entity_poly.entity_id
_entity_poly.type
_entity_poly.pdbx_seq_one_letter_code
_entity_poly.pdbx_strand_id
1 'polypeptide(L)'
;MEKMNRTVLKASAGTGKTYRLSLEFIANLIKGTDYRNIVVMTFTKKATAEIKERIYDFLYQIAFEKYNWQDLEKNLKEIYGLEDSQINKEKLQEIYFNIIRNKDEMRIYTIDGFTNRIFKNTIAPFFGIYNFETIDEEDEEFYGNILGKILENQEYFEKFLFLVEEKKEKKEIGVYIEFIKNILKLQNYFILSEEKTDFSEKKEDTSFVNYLEETFKQIEAIAEIKNNGKKGEIKPVTNFINDDFHIIYKEFKNIDEMMKDKIENKREKIEIVIKNWEIFYKGEGFKIKNGRTVRGKEIGNFIEEIDNLKEPFMKSLSKNIFTKKVVPLHEKLIEIAEIIYNIAENEKRKSKRFTHNDVSVYTYKFIFDRELNFVQENGVTKDFLELIGGEIETIMIDEFQDTSVLQWKILSLLMESAKNIICVGDEKQSIYGWRGGEKELFEKLDKIIDGKVENLDKSYRSYKQVIENVNRIYEGYDKKWEYLPVKYRDDEDYQGGYFSYCLREVPRGSGVARTYEDIVYLIKEGKIKNLGKSCILCRTNTQIQNIVKRLNEENIPYTLNNNASILDHEAIIPLYKLIKYFVFHNFIYFLEFMRSDLIGCLNDHVGYLLENKSKIEEYIRDGKRETFSEYVSRQEGTTAEKLKKYEEIDKMNRNSLLFSDVLYKIKELKKLAKNLNSKYEKENFSQKIIENFNVTNFYPTNSDIKNIFNFFNILKENDDLFEFVSFMEEEKDKITQV
;
A
#
# COMPACT_ATOMS: atom_id res chain seq x y z
N MET A 1 -10.99 13.28 43.37
CA MET A 1 -10.76 12.79 42.02
C MET A 1 -10.22 11.38 42.15
N GLU A 2 -11.01 10.37 41.71
CA GLU A 2 -10.49 9.01 41.58
C GLU A 2 -9.31 9.03 40.62
N LYS A 3 -8.22 8.37 41.00
CA LYS A 3 -6.98 8.37 40.22
C LYS A 3 -7.26 7.59 38.93
N MET A 4 -7.22 8.26 37.78
CA MET A 4 -7.34 7.62 36.47
C MET A 4 -6.26 6.52 36.34
N ASN A 5 -6.66 5.31 36.00
CA ASN A 5 -5.73 4.20 35.80
C ASN A 5 -5.41 4.07 34.30
N ARG A 6 -4.17 4.41 33.93
CA ARG A 6 -3.69 4.37 32.54
C ARG A 6 -2.50 3.41 32.45
N THR A 7 -2.65 2.37 31.66
CA THR A 7 -1.65 1.31 31.52
C THR A 7 -1.28 1.07 30.08
N VAL A 8 0.01 1.03 29.80
CA VAL A 8 0.58 0.63 28.51
C VAL A 8 1.26 -0.72 28.68
N LEU A 9 0.72 -1.75 28.07
CA LEU A 9 1.26 -3.12 28.09
C LEU A 9 2.14 -3.33 26.87
N LYS A 10 3.46 -3.35 27.07
CA LYS A 10 4.42 -3.73 26.01
C LYS A 10 4.55 -5.26 26.01
N ALA A 11 4.13 -5.89 24.93
CA ALA A 11 3.91 -7.33 24.93
C ALA A 11 4.35 -7.97 23.61
N SER A 12 5.41 -8.76 23.65
CA SER A 12 5.91 -9.49 22.49
C SER A 12 4.95 -10.58 21.98
N ALA A 13 5.27 -11.20 20.83
CA ALA A 13 4.45 -12.25 20.25
C ALA A 13 4.28 -13.45 21.19
N GLY A 14 3.03 -13.89 21.41
CA GLY A 14 2.72 -15.07 22.21
C GLY A 14 2.85 -14.88 23.72
N THR A 15 3.00 -13.66 24.22
CA THR A 15 3.13 -13.36 25.67
C THR A 15 1.80 -13.24 26.40
N GLY A 16 0.68 -13.57 25.74
CA GLY A 16 -0.63 -13.61 26.41
C GLY A 16 -1.38 -12.27 26.39
N LYS A 17 -1.16 -11.39 25.40
CA LYS A 17 -1.89 -10.12 25.22
C LYS A 17 -3.40 -10.27 25.39
N THR A 18 -4.03 -11.12 24.57
CA THR A 18 -5.47 -11.36 24.59
C THR A 18 -5.96 -11.96 25.94
N TYR A 19 -5.14 -12.82 26.56
CA TYR A 19 -5.41 -13.35 27.90
C TYR A 19 -5.47 -12.23 28.93
N ARG A 20 -4.48 -11.35 28.93
CA ARG A 20 -4.38 -10.22 29.87
C ARG A 20 -5.55 -9.24 29.68
N LEU A 21 -5.91 -8.90 28.44
CA LEU A 21 -7.07 -8.04 28.15
C LEU A 21 -8.39 -8.66 28.65
N SER A 22 -8.56 -9.98 28.45
CA SER A 22 -9.77 -10.67 28.94
C SER A 22 -9.86 -10.69 30.47
N LEU A 23 -8.72 -10.88 31.16
CA LEU A 23 -8.68 -10.75 32.63
C LEU A 23 -8.99 -9.33 33.09
N GLU A 24 -8.47 -8.32 32.41
CA GLU A 24 -8.73 -6.90 32.68
C GLU A 24 -10.23 -6.59 32.57
N PHE A 25 -10.89 -7.14 31.54
CA PHE A 25 -12.33 -6.99 31.38
C PHE A 25 -13.08 -7.57 32.60
N ILE A 26 -12.75 -8.79 33.02
CA ILE A 26 -13.34 -9.42 34.20
C ILE A 26 -13.04 -8.64 35.49
N ALA A 27 -11.82 -8.14 35.65
CA ALA A 27 -11.45 -7.33 36.80
C ALA A 27 -12.29 -6.04 36.89
N ASN A 28 -12.58 -5.39 35.77
CA ASN A 28 -13.47 -4.22 35.73
C ASN A 28 -14.91 -4.58 36.12
N LEU A 29 -15.43 -5.72 35.66
CA LEU A 29 -16.75 -6.19 36.10
C LEU A 29 -16.82 -6.44 37.61
N ILE A 30 -15.81 -7.09 38.18
CA ILE A 30 -15.71 -7.34 39.62
C ILE A 30 -15.67 -6.02 40.41
N LYS A 31 -14.93 -5.02 39.92
CA LYS A 31 -14.86 -3.68 40.51
C LYS A 31 -16.16 -2.87 40.36
N GLY A 32 -17.14 -3.37 39.62
CA GLY A 32 -18.48 -2.81 39.49
C GLY A 32 -18.74 -2.00 38.23
N THR A 33 -17.80 -1.96 37.28
CA THR A 33 -18.04 -1.34 35.98
C THR A 33 -19.08 -2.13 35.19
N ASP A 34 -20.07 -1.47 34.62
CA ASP A 34 -21.06 -2.11 33.74
C ASP A 34 -20.36 -2.57 32.43
N TYR A 35 -20.65 -3.80 31.99
CA TYR A 35 -20.06 -4.34 30.75
C TYR A 35 -20.36 -3.47 29.52
N ARG A 36 -21.45 -2.69 29.51
CA ARG A 36 -21.84 -1.75 28.47
C ARG A 36 -20.95 -0.51 28.41
N ASN A 37 -20.31 -0.17 29.54
CA ASN A 37 -19.39 0.97 29.64
C ASN A 37 -17.92 0.61 29.38
N ILE A 38 -17.65 -0.65 29.02
CA ILE A 38 -16.33 -1.14 28.65
C ILE A 38 -16.25 -1.25 27.12
N VAL A 39 -15.36 -0.47 26.49
CA VAL A 39 -15.10 -0.53 25.06
C VAL A 39 -13.77 -1.25 24.82
N VAL A 40 -13.79 -2.32 24.05
CA VAL A 40 -12.60 -3.07 23.63
C VAL A 40 -12.43 -2.91 22.13
N MET A 41 -11.24 -2.55 21.71
CA MET A 41 -10.89 -2.38 20.30
C MET A 41 -9.71 -3.26 19.93
N THR A 42 -9.77 -3.85 18.73
CA THR A 42 -8.71 -4.69 18.17
C THR A 42 -8.46 -4.29 16.72
N PHE A 43 -7.39 -4.80 16.13
CA PHE A 43 -7.11 -4.52 14.72
C PHE A 43 -7.92 -5.40 13.75
N THR A 44 -8.22 -6.67 14.10
CA THR A 44 -8.87 -7.63 13.19
C THR A 44 -10.20 -8.16 13.73
N LYS A 45 -11.15 -8.49 12.83
CA LYS A 45 -12.41 -9.16 13.18
C LYS A 45 -12.18 -10.50 13.90
N LYS A 46 -11.13 -11.23 13.52
CA LYS A 46 -10.76 -12.50 14.18
C LYS A 46 -10.34 -12.27 15.63
N ALA A 47 -9.51 -11.28 15.92
CA ALA A 47 -9.10 -10.93 17.28
C ALA A 47 -10.32 -10.48 18.12
N THR A 48 -11.23 -9.71 17.53
CA THR A 48 -12.50 -9.32 18.17
C THR A 48 -13.32 -10.52 18.61
N ALA A 49 -13.46 -11.52 17.73
CA ALA A 49 -14.20 -12.77 18.06
C ALA A 49 -13.48 -13.57 19.15
N GLU A 50 -12.16 -13.70 19.08
CA GLU A 50 -11.34 -14.42 20.07
C GLU A 50 -11.44 -13.78 21.46
N ILE A 51 -11.37 -12.44 21.56
CA ILE A 51 -11.54 -11.74 22.84
C ILE A 51 -12.95 -11.97 23.41
N LYS A 52 -13.99 -11.86 22.58
CA LYS A 52 -15.37 -12.13 23.00
C LYS A 52 -15.53 -13.53 23.59
N GLU A 53 -15.09 -14.55 22.85
CA GLU A 53 -15.15 -15.95 23.27
C GLU A 53 -14.42 -16.16 24.59
N ARG A 54 -13.23 -15.60 24.73
CA ARG A 54 -12.41 -15.73 25.94
C ARG A 54 -13.02 -15.02 27.16
N ILE A 55 -13.64 -13.86 26.98
CA ILE A 55 -14.36 -13.16 28.05
C ILE A 55 -15.56 -14.02 28.53
N TYR A 56 -16.33 -14.60 27.59
CA TYR A 56 -17.42 -15.49 27.94
C TYR A 56 -16.93 -16.72 28.72
N ASP A 57 -15.84 -17.31 28.26
CA ASP A 57 -15.27 -18.51 28.90
C ASP A 57 -14.74 -18.19 30.30
N PHE A 58 -13.98 -17.12 30.49
CA PHE A 58 -13.48 -16.71 31.80
C PHE A 58 -14.58 -16.35 32.76
N LEU A 59 -15.58 -15.59 32.31
CA LEU A 59 -16.73 -15.23 33.14
C LEU A 59 -17.50 -16.47 33.57
N TYR A 60 -17.72 -17.43 32.65
CA TYR A 60 -18.36 -18.72 32.95
C TYR A 60 -17.55 -19.52 33.96
N GLN A 61 -16.24 -19.65 33.77
CA GLN A 61 -15.37 -20.40 34.65
C GLN A 61 -15.44 -19.88 36.08
N ILE A 62 -15.31 -18.57 36.29
CA ILE A 62 -15.30 -17.95 37.61
C ILE A 62 -16.70 -17.97 38.23
N ALA A 63 -17.73 -17.58 37.48
CA ALA A 63 -19.11 -17.51 38.01
C ALA A 63 -19.69 -18.85 38.41
N PHE A 64 -19.34 -19.96 37.73
CA PHE A 64 -19.88 -21.28 37.94
C PHE A 64 -18.84 -22.28 38.48
N GLU A 65 -17.68 -21.85 38.91
CA GLU A 65 -16.59 -22.67 39.44
C GLU A 65 -16.26 -23.88 38.54
N LYS A 66 -16.10 -23.61 37.26
CA LYS A 66 -15.73 -24.64 36.26
C LYS A 66 -14.20 -24.73 36.13
N TYR A 67 -13.74 -25.66 35.29
CA TYR A 67 -12.29 -25.89 35.08
C TYR A 67 -11.46 -24.60 35.10
N ASN A 68 -10.25 -24.65 35.69
CA ASN A 68 -9.31 -23.54 35.84
C ASN A 68 -9.78 -22.27 36.59
N TRP A 69 -10.97 -22.25 37.19
CA TRP A 69 -11.48 -21.05 37.89
C TRP A 69 -10.54 -20.56 39.01
N GLN A 70 -9.88 -21.49 39.71
CA GLN A 70 -8.95 -21.17 40.79
C GLN A 70 -7.71 -20.41 40.28
N ASP A 71 -7.15 -20.81 39.15
CA ASP A 71 -6.02 -20.16 38.53
C ASP A 71 -6.41 -18.76 38.02
N LEU A 72 -7.61 -18.60 37.46
CA LEU A 72 -8.14 -17.30 37.05
C LEU A 72 -8.34 -16.36 38.23
N GLU A 73 -8.95 -16.84 39.33
CA GLU A 73 -9.11 -16.04 40.55
C GLU A 73 -7.76 -15.67 41.16
N LYS A 74 -6.80 -16.60 41.20
CA LYS A 74 -5.44 -16.34 41.65
C LYS A 74 -4.80 -15.22 40.85
N ASN A 75 -4.86 -15.30 39.53
CA ASN A 75 -4.32 -14.28 38.64
C ASN A 75 -5.02 -12.91 38.85
N LEU A 76 -6.35 -12.91 39.03
CA LEU A 76 -7.11 -11.69 39.31
C LEU A 76 -6.67 -11.03 40.62
N LYS A 77 -6.43 -11.84 41.68
CA LYS A 77 -5.94 -11.34 42.97
C LYS A 77 -4.51 -10.81 42.88
N GLU A 78 -3.61 -11.56 42.25
CA GLU A 78 -2.20 -11.21 42.14
C GLU A 78 -1.97 -9.97 41.24
N ILE A 79 -2.69 -9.87 40.13
CA ILE A 79 -2.47 -8.79 39.15
C ILE A 79 -3.23 -7.51 39.53
N TYR A 80 -4.46 -7.63 40.04
CA TYR A 80 -5.36 -6.48 40.29
C TYR A 80 -5.60 -6.18 41.77
N GLY A 81 -4.98 -6.94 42.67
CA GLY A 81 -5.13 -6.75 44.10
C GLY A 81 -6.56 -6.97 44.60
N LEU A 82 -7.32 -7.83 43.95
CA LEU A 82 -8.70 -8.12 44.34
C LEU A 82 -8.75 -9.04 45.55
N GLU A 83 -9.64 -8.74 46.48
CA GLU A 83 -9.89 -9.56 47.67
C GLU A 83 -11.04 -10.56 47.40
N ASP A 84 -11.08 -11.66 48.16
CA ASP A 84 -12.15 -12.69 48.07
C ASP A 84 -13.55 -12.09 48.24
N SER A 85 -13.67 -11.11 49.13
CA SER A 85 -14.91 -10.39 49.41
C SER A 85 -15.49 -9.62 48.19
N GLN A 86 -14.64 -9.27 47.21
CA GLN A 86 -15.02 -8.51 46.02
C GLN A 86 -15.50 -9.43 44.90
N ILE A 87 -15.10 -10.71 44.90
CA ILE A 87 -15.47 -11.67 43.85
C ILE A 87 -16.86 -12.30 44.21
N ASN A 88 -17.92 -11.53 43.90
CA ASN A 88 -19.29 -11.99 44.11
C ASN A 88 -19.75 -12.84 42.92
N LYS A 89 -19.77 -14.17 43.11
CA LYS A 89 -20.13 -15.17 42.08
C LYS A 89 -21.57 -15.04 41.62
N GLU A 90 -22.51 -14.77 42.52
CA GLU A 90 -23.92 -14.59 42.17
C GLU A 90 -24.11 -13.38 41.22
N LYS A 91 -23.44 -12.26 41.53
CA LYS A 91 -23.44 -11.11 40.65
C LYS A 91 -22.80 -11.40 39.29
N LEU A 92 -21.69 -12.15 39.26
CA LEU A 92 -21.04 -12.55 38.00
C LEU A 92 -21.93 -13.53 37.18
N GLN A 93 -22.73 -14.41 37.82
CA GLN A 93 -23.71 -15.21 37.14
C GLN A 93 -24.81 -14.35 36.52
N GLU A 94 -25.31 -13.34 37.22
CA GLU A 94 -26.31 -12.42 36.69
C GLU A 94 -25.75 -11.65 35.47
N ILE A 95 -24.51 -11.13 35.56
CA ILE A 95 -23.82 -10.46 34.45
C ILE A 95 -23.66 -11.42 33.25
N TYR A 96 -23.24 -12.67 33.50
CA TYR A 96 -23.10 -13.69 32.46
C TYR A 96 -24.42 -13.90 31.70
N PHE A 97 -25.53 -14.12 32.43
CA PHE A 97 -26.82 -14.30 31.79
C PHE A 97 -27.30 -13.05 31.04
N ASN A 98 -27.04 -11.86 31.56
CA ASN A 98 -27.38 -10.60 30.87
C ASN A 98 -26.58 -10.46 29.57
N ILE A 99 -25.31 -10.75 29.58
CA ILE A 99 -24.46 -10.71 28.38
C ILE A 99 -24.92 -11.73 27.33
N ILE A 100 -25.26 -12.98 27.77
CA ILE A 100 -25.73 -14.02 26.84
C ILE A 100 -27.06 -13.65 26.18
N ARG A 101 -27.97 -13.00 26.94
CA ARG A 101 -29.25 -12.52 26.40
C ARG A 101 -29.10 -11.34 25.45
N ASN A 102 -28.15 -10.45 25.73
CA ASN A 102 -27.98 -9.18 25.04
C ASN A 102 -26.57 -9.07 24.43
N LYS A 103 -26.17 -10.05 23.61
CA LYS A 103 -24.82 -10.15 23.05
C LYS A 103 -24.36 -8.90 22.28
N ASP A 104 -25.29 -8.16 21.70
CA ASP A 104 -25.03 -6.96 20.90
C ASP A 104 -24.73 -5.73 21.76
N GLU A 105 -24.98 -5.78 23.08
CA GLU A 105 -24.65 -4.69 23.99
C GLU A 105 -23.16 -4.70 24.40
N MET A 106 -22.43 -5.79 24.17
CA MET A 106 -20.98 -5.81 24.39
C MET A 106 -20.26 -4.97 23.33
N ARG A 107 -19.55 -3.98 23.79
CA ARG A 107 -18.86 -3.00 22.91
C ARG A 107 -17.44 -3.45 22.56
N ILE A 108 -17.33 -4.55 21.81
CA ILE A 108 -16.06 -5.11 21.35
C ILE A 108 -16.03 -5.00 19.82
N TYR A 109 -15.11 -4.18 19.28
CA TYR A 109 -15.06 -3.80 17.87
C TYR A 109 -13.65 -3.93 17.31
N THR A 110 -13.53 -3.87 15.99
CA THR A 110 -12.27 -3.44 15.38
C THR A 110 -12.14 -1.92 15.51
N ILE A 111 -10.92 -1.36 15.48
CA ILE A 111 -10.70 0.09 15.52
C ILE A 111 -11.46 0.76 14.37
N ASP A 112 -11.36 0.21 13.14
CA ASP A 112 -12.11 0.70 11.98
C ASP A 112 -13.64 0.57 12.19
N GLY A 113 -14.09 -0.55 12.75
CA GLY A 113 -15.52 -0.77 13.05
C GLY A 113 -16.06 0.23 14.06
N PHE A 114 -15.27 0.62 15.05
CA PHE A 114 -15.67 1.63 16.03
C PHE A 114 -15.68 3.04 15.40
N THR A 115 -14.65 3.39 14.62
CA THR A 115 -14.61 4.66 13.88
C THR A 115 -15.77 4.77 12.88
N ASN A 116 -16.09 3.65 12.19
CA ASN A 116 -17.26 3.59 11.30
C ASN A 116 -18.58 3.79 12.06
N ARG A 117 -18.71 3.23 13.28
CA ARG A 117 -19.87 3.45 14.14
C ARG A 117 -20.02 4.92 14.53
N ILE A 118 -18.93 5.59 14.88
CA ILE A 118 -18.92 7.03 15.13
C ILE A 118 -19.42 7.76 13.88
N PHE A 119 -18.78 7.54 12.74
CA PHE A 119 -19.16 8.18 11.47
C PHE A 119 -20.64 7.98 11.13
N LYS A 120 -21.09 6.73 11.15
CA LYS A 120 -22.46 6.33 10.79
C LYS A 120 -23.52 7.01 11.68
N ASN A 121 -23.25 7.08 12.97
CA ASN A 121 -24.27 7.54 13.92
C ASN A 121 -24.23 9.06 14.18
N THR A 122 -23.11 9.72 13.87
CA THR A 122 -22.90 11.14 14.21
C THR A 122 -22.71 12.03 12.97
N ILE A 123 -21.78 11.66 12.09
CA ILE A 123 -21.33 12.51 10.98
C ILE A 123 -22.16 12.29 9.71
N ALA A 124 -22.34 11.02 9.31
CA ALA A 124 -23.03 10.68 8.06
C ALA A 124 -24.47 11.23 7.98
N PRO A 125 -25.30 11.20 9.06
CA PRO A 125 -26.64 11.80 9.03
C PRO A 125 -26.63 13.30 8.79
N PHE A 126 -25.63 14.02 9.31
CA PHE A 126 -25.47 15.46 9.09
C PHE A 126 -25.30 15.80 7.60
N PHE A 127 -24.62 14.93 6.84
CA PHE A 127 -24.48 15.07 5.39
C PHE A 127 -25.61 14.43 4.59
N GLY A 128 -26.68 13.96 5.22
CA GLY A 128 -27.77 13.24 4.55
C GLY A 128 -27.36 11.87 4.01
N ILE A 129 -26.29 11.28 4.52
CA ILE A 129 -25.78 9.96 4.12
C ILE A 129 -26.32 8.92 5.10
N TYR A 130 -27.46 8.34 4.80
CA TYR A 130 -28.11 7.35 5.67
C TYR A 130 -27.68 5.91 5.36
N ASN A 131 -27.37 5.63 4.09
CA ASN A 131 -26.88 4.33 3.64
C ASN A 131 -25.61 4.56 2.84
N PHE A 132 -24.52 3.92 3.23
CA PHE A 132 -23.25 3.93 2.53
C PHE A 132 -22.57 2.57 2.64
N GLU A 133 -21.69 2.30 1.69
CA GLU A 133 -20.84 1.12 1.67
C GLU A 133 -19.44 1.49 2.11
N THR A 134 -18.83 0.63 2.93
CA THR A 134 -17.41 0.75 3.28
C THR A 134 -16.61 -0.24 2.43
N ILE A 135 -15.67 0.28 1.67
CA ILE A 135 -14.83 -0.47 0.74
C ILE A 135 -13.36 -0.48 1.21
N ASP A 136 -12.61 -1.48 0.80
CA ASP A 136 -11.18 -1.55 1.13
C ASP A 136 -10.35 -0.59 0.27
N GLU A 137 -10.60 -0.53 -1.04
CA GLU A 137 -9.91 0.33 -2.00
C GLU A 137 -10.89 0.84 -3.06
N GLU A 138 -10.58 2.00 -3.66
CA GLU A 138 -11.32 2.56 -4.78
C GLU A 138 -10.97 1.82 -6.08
N ASP A 139 -11.93 1.73 -7.00
CA ASP A 139 -11.74 1.15 -8.32
C ASP A 139 -11.09 2.12 -9.33
N GLU A 140 -10.72 1.60 -10.49
CA GLU A 140 -10.11 2.42 -11.54
C GLU A 140 -11.08 3.45 -12.14
N GLU A 141 -12.38 3.19 -12.10
CA GLU A 141 -13.41 4.10 -12.57
C GLU A 141 -13.45 5.37 -11.72
N PHE A 142 -13.34 5.24 -10.41
CA PHE A 142 -13.27 6.38 -9.49
C PHE A 142 -12.11 7.32 -9.84
N TYR A 143 -10.90 6.79 -10.05
CA TYR A 143 -9.75 7.59 -10.44
C TYR A 143 -9.88 8.17 -11.84
N GLY A 144 -10.49 7.41 -12.75
CA GLY A 144 -10.83 7.86 -14.11
C GLY A 144 -11.79 9.04 -14.10
N ASN A 145 -12.80 9.02 -13.23
CA ASN A 145 -13.76 10.13 -13.06
C ASN A 145 -13.09 11.38 -12.51
N ILE A 146 -12.17 11.25 -11.56
CA ILE A 146 -11.39 12.39 -11.06
C ILE A 146 -10.55 13.00 -12.19
N LEU A 147 -9.81 12.16 -12.93
CA LEU A 147 -9.01 12.61 -14.06
C LEU A 147 -9.87 13.28 -15.12
N GLY A 148 -11.04 12.70 -15.46
CA GLY A 148 -11.99 13.28 -16.40
C GLY A 148 -12.38 14.71 -16.02
N LYS A 149 -12.73 14.95 -14.75
CA LYS A 149 -13.08 16.29 -14.26
C LYS A 149 -11.92 17.28 -14.25
N ILE A 150 -10.70 16.80 -14.02
CA ILE A 150 -9.50 17.64 -14.16
C ILE A 150 -9.30 18.05 -15.61
N LEU A 151 -9.50 17.11 -16.56
CA LEU A 151 -9.34 17.36 -18.00
C LEU A 151 -10.45 18.26 -18.58
N GLU A 152 -11.65 18.24 -18.02
CA GLU A 152 -12.78 19.11 -18.43
C GLU A 152 -12.59 20.57 -18.04
N ASN A 153 -11.80 20.85 -16.99
CA ASN A 153 -11.51 22.19 -16.52
C ASN A 153 -10.09 22.62 -16.94
N GLN A 154 -10.02 23.62 -17.84
CA GLN A 154 -8.74 24.08 -18.39
C GLN A 154 -7.74 24.55 -17.32
N GLU A 155 -8.20 25.28 -16.29
CA GLU A 155 -7.35 25.75 -15.19
C GLU A 155 -6.77 24.60 -14.39
N TYR A 156 -7.60 23.60 -14.06
CA TYR A 156 -7.15 22.41 -13.35
C TYR A 156 -6.18 21.57 -14.17
N PHE A 157 -6.45 21.44 -15.46
CA PHE A 157 -5.59 20.73 -16.38
C PHE A 157 -4.20 21.37 -16.52
N GLU A 158 -4.12 22.70 -16.65
CA GLU A 158 -2.84 23.41 -16.75
C GLU A 158 -2.00 23.24 -15.49
N LYS A 159 -2.61 23.35 -14.29
CA LYS A 159 -1.94 23.11 -13.02
C LYS A 159 -1.43 21.67 -12.90
N PHE A 160 -2.26 20.71 -13.29
CA PHE A 160 -1.94 19.29 -13.25
C PHE A 160 -0.82 18.92 -14.23
N LEU A 161 -0.91 19.41 -15.46
CA LEU A 161 0.08 19.17 -16.51
C LEU A 161 1.46 19.68 -16.13
N PHE A 162 1.54 20.86 -15.53
CA PHE A 162 2.79 21.44 -15.04
C PHE A 162 3.55 20.47 -14.11
N LEU A 163 2.86 19.82 -13.16
CA LEU A 163 3.49 18.89 -12.23
C LEU A 163 3.94 17.59 -12.88
N VAL A 164 3.20 17.11 -13.88
CA VAL A 164 3.54 15.88 -14.61
C VAL A 164 4.71 16.09 -15.55
N GLU A 165 4.78 17.23 -16.22
CA GLU A 165 5.87 17.57 -17.14
C GLU A 165 7.21 17.79 -16.41
N GLU A 166 7.20 18.38 -15.22
CA GLU A 166 8.40 18.54 -14.39
C GLU A 166 9.05 17.18 -14.02
N LYS A 167 8.26 16.11 -13.90
CA LYS A 167 8.77 14.77 -13.61
C LYS A 167 9.38 14.04 -14.81
N LYS A 168 9.30 14.59 -16.04
CA LYS A 168 9.76 13.95 -17.28
C LYS A 168 9.20 12.53 -17.50
N GLU A 169 8.02 12.26 -16.99
CA GLU A 169 7.39 10.96 -17.10
C GLU A 169 6.71 10.79 -18.47
N LYS A 170 6.49 9.55 -18.88
CA LYS A 170 5.80 9.24 -20.13
C LYS A 170 4.35 9.75 -20.08
N LYS A 171 3.84 10.29 -21.20
CA LYS A 171 2.45 10.77 -21.34
C LYS A 171 1.46 9.60 -21.52
N GLU A 172 1.39 8.72 -20.53
CA GLU A 172 0.45 7.58 -20.49
C GLU A 172 -0.62 7.86 -19.43
N ILE A 173 -1.88 7.56 -19.71
CA ILE A 173 -3.02 7.77 -18.79
C ILE A 173 -2.77 7.11 -17.42
N GLY A 174 -2.13 5.94 -17.41
CA GLY A 174 -1.78 5.23 -16.19
C GLY A 174 -0.89 6.03 -15.23
N VAL A 175 0.01 6.87 -15.77
CA VAL A 175 0.88 7.73 -14.96
C VAL A 175 0.07 8.82 -14.23
N TYR A 176 -0.93 9.38 -14.91
CA TYR A 176 -1.82 10.39 -14.34
C TYR A 176 -2.72 9.80 -13.23
N ILE A 177 -3.25 8.61 -13.46
CA ILE A 177 -4.04 7.88 -12.46
C ILE A 177 -3.17 7.55 -11.23
N GLU A 178 -1.95 7.05 -11.45
CA GLU A 178 -1.03 6.74 -10.35
C GLU A 178 -0.64 8.00 -9.55
N PHE A 179 -0.49 9.14 -10.21
CA PHE A 179 -0.27 10.42 -9.54
C PHE A 179 -1.45 10.79 -8.63
N ILE A 180 -2.70 10.67 -9.13
CA ILE A 180 -3.91 10.93 -8.35
C ILE A 180 -3.99 9.97 -7.14
N LYS A 181 -3.73 8.68 -7.35
CA LYS A 181 -3.66 7.67 -6.28
C LYS A 181 -2.66 8.07 -5.18
N ASN A 182 -1.48 8.51 -5.57
CA ASN A 182 -0.44 8.91 -4.63
C ASN A 182 -0.82 10.18 -3.85
N ILE A 183 -1.47 11.16 -4.48
CA ILE A 183 -1.99 12.34 -3.78
C ILE A 183 -3.05 11.94 -2.76
N LEU A 184 -4.00 11.08 -3.13
CA LEU A 184 -5.05 10.64 -2.22
C LEU A 184 -4.51 9.84 -1.02
N LYS A 185 -3.44 9.06 -1.19
CA LYS A 185 -2.74 8.40 -0.08
C LYS A 185 -2.12 9.38 0.93
N LEU A 186 -1.78 10.58 0.51
CA LEU A 186 -1.22 11.64 1.36
C LEU A 186 -2.28 12.47 2.09
N GLN A 187 -3.56 12.21 1.87
CA GLN A 187 -4.66 13.01 2.43
C GLN A 187 -4.59 13.13 3.96
N ASN A 188 -4.20 12.09 4.67
CA ASN A 188 -4.08 12.09 6.13
C ASN A 188 -3.04 13.11 6.60
N TYR A 189 -1.88 13.16 5.96
CA TYR A 189 -0.83 14.13 6.29
C TYR A 189 -1.27 15.55 6.00
N PHE A 190 -2.00 15.75 4.90
CA PHE A 190 -2.52 17.05 4.50
C PHE A 190 -3.55 17.61 5.51
N ILE A 191 -4.43 16.75 6.01
CA ILE A 191 -5.46 17.14 7.00
C ILE A 191 -4.86 17.38 8.39
N LEU A 192 -3.83 16.61 8.76
CA LEU A 192 -3.17 16.73 10.05
C LEU A 192 -2.18 17.91 10.12
N SER A 193 -1.76 18.48 8.98
CA SER A 193 -0.93 19.67 8.94
C SER A 193 -1.78 20.90 9.26
N GLU A 194 -1.81 21.28 10.54
CA GLU A 194 -2.59 22.44 11.03
C GLU A 194 -2.02 23.78 10.54
N GLU A 195 -0.74 23.84 10.21
CA GLU A 195 -0.06 25.05 9.75
C GLU A 195 0.36 24.92 8.29
N LYS A 196 -0.18 25.78 7.42
CA LYS A 196 0.42 26.05 6.10
C LYS A 196 1.81 26.61 6.37
N THR A 197 2.85 25.86 6.03
CA THR A 197 4.22 26.34 6.18
C THR A 197 4.36 27.61 5.35
N ASP A 198 4.47 28.76 6.00
CA ASP A 198 4.72 30.04 5.33
C ASP A 198 6.18 30.09 4.90
N PHE A 199 6.39 30.01 3.60
CA PHE A 199 7.71 30.15 2.98
C PHE A 199 8.07 31.59 2.63
N SER A 200 7.17 32.57 2.88
CA SER A 200 7.33 33.97 2.46
C SER A 200 8.51 34.69 3.13
N GLU A 201 8.93 34.26 4.32
CA GLU A 201 10.06 34.87 5.04
C GLU A 201 11.46 34.40 4.61
N LYS A 202 11.57 33.40 3.72
CA LYS A 202 12.87 32.88 3.29
C LYS A 202 13.48 33.77 2.22
N LYS A 203 14.31 34.74 2.66
CA LYS A 203 15.12 35.61 1.76
C LYS A 203 16.04 34.76 0.88
N GLU A 204 16.05 35.10 -0.39
CA GLU A 204 17.01 34.55 -1.36
C GLU A 204 18.43 34.78 -0.89
N ASP A 205 19.27 33.76 -0.99
CA ASP A 205 20.70 33.86 -0.73
C ASP A 205 21.44 33.71 -2.06
N THR A 206 21.84 34.84 -2.64
CA THR A 206 22.53 34.90 -3.92
C THR A 206 24.04 34.85 -3.80
N SER A 207 24.57 34.58 -2.60
CA SER A 207 26.03 34.56 -2.37
C SER A 207 26.73 33.38 -3.05
N PHE A 208 26.00 32.33 -3.47
CA PHE A 208 26.60 31.21 -4.19
C PHE A 208 27.32 31.61 -5.50
N VAL A 209 26.87 32.66 -6.17
CA VAL A 209 27.58 33.19 -7.35
C VAL A 209 28.94 33.75 -6.97
N ASN A 210 29.00 34.47 -5.84
CA ASN A 210 30.28 35.06 -5.38
C ASN A 210 31.27 33.93 -4.99
N TYR A 211 30.82 32.88 -4.34
CA TYR A 211 31.65 31.70 -4.01
C TYR A 211 32.16 31.00 -5.27
N LEU A 212 31.32 30.90 -6.30
CA LEU A 212 31.73 30.28 -7.56
C LEU A 212 32.72 31.16 -8.33
N GLU A 213 32.50 32.46 -8.36
CA GLU A 213 33.47 33.42 -8.95
C GLU A 213 34.84 33.41 -8.24
N GLU A 214 34.83 33.31 -6.90
CA GLU A 214 36.08 33.20 -6.13
C GLU A 214 36.77 31.86 -6.43
N THR A 215 36.01 30.76 -6.55
CA THR A 215 36.56 29.46 -6.98
C THR A 215 37.24 29.59 -8.37
N PHE A 216 36.61 30.25 -9.32
CA PHE A 216 37.21 30.47 -10.65
C PHE A 216 38.46 31.31 -10.60
N LYS A 217 38.53 32.39 -9.79
CA LYS A 217 39.76 33.17 -9.58
C LYS A 217 40.89 32.33 -9.01
N GLN A 218 40.63 31.48 -8.03
CA GLN A 218 41.63 30.57 -7.47
C GLN A 218 42.16 29.59 -8.53
N ILE A 219 41.29 29.07 -9.39
CA ILE A 219 41.65 28.15 -10.47
C ILE A 219 42.49 28.91 -11.54
N GLU A 220 42.15 30.17 -11.87
CA GLU A 220 42.95 31.04 -12.75
C GLU A 220 44.34 31.26 -12.19
N ALA A 221 44.48 31.56 -10.92
CA ALA A 221 45.75 31.70 -10.22
C ALA A 221 46.63 30.45 -10.31
N ILE A 222 46.02 29.28 -10.14
CA ILE A 222 46.71 27.98 -10.32
C ILE A 222 47.20 27.82 -11.77
N ALA A 223 46.39 28.21 -12.76
CA ALA A 223 46.77 28.12 -14.15
C ALA A 223 47.98 29.02 -14.49
N GLU A 224 48.06 30.21 -13.89
CA GLU A 224 49.18 31.15 -14.06
C GLU A 224 50.47 30.65 -13.39
N ILE A 225 50.41 30.12 -12.19
CA ILE A 225 51.59 29.62 -11.44
C ILE A 225 52.26 28.44 -12.16
N LYS A 226 51.51 27.59 -12.83
CA LYS A 226 52.08 26.43 -13.56
C LYS A 226 52.99 26.85 -14.73
N ASN A 227 53.02 28.08 -15.13
CA ASN A 227 53.81 28.59 -16.25
C ASN A 227 55.16 29.19 -15.89
N ASN A 228 55.41 29.50 -14.63
CA ASN A 228 56.63 30.17 -14.20
C ASN A 228 57.90 29.31 -14.20
N GLY A 229 57.86 28.09 -14.74
CA GLY A 229 59.01 27.16 -14.72
C GLY A 229 59.57 26.72 -16.08
N LYS A 230 58.93 27.01 -17.22
CA LYS A 230 59.44 26.74 -18.58
C LYS A 230 58.73 27.64 -19.56
N LYS A 231 59.48 28.17 -20.55
CA LYS A 231 58.94 28.90 -21.73
C LYS A 231 57.94 27.97 -22.44
N GLY A 232 56.65 28.11 -22.12
CA GLY A 232 55.54 27.33 -22.69
C GLY A 232 54.22 28.01 -22.40
N GLU A 233 53.25 27.85 -23.27
CA GLU A 233 51.90 28.40 -23.20
C GLU A 233 51.24 28.23 -21.86
N ILE A 234 50.53 29.26 -21.39
CA ILE A 234 49.66 29.21 -20.22
C ILE A 234 48.63 28.08 -20.43
N LYS A 235 48.60 27.12 -19.55
CA LYS A 235 47.58 26.05 -19.63
C LYS A 235 46.22 26.69 -19.38
N PRO A 236 45.25 26.51 -20.29
CA PRO A 236 43.92 27.08 -20.09
C PRO A 236 43.29 26.56 -18.79
N VAL A 237 42.53 27.40 -18.10
CA VAL A 237 41.76 27.09 -16.90
C VAL A 237 40.95 25.80 -17.11
N THR A 238 40.43 25.59 -18.29
CA THR A 238 39.68 24.42 -18.74
C THR A 238 40.39 23.07 -18.53
N ASN A 239 41.75 23.08 -18.44
CA ASN A 239 42.51 21.88 -18.14
C ASN A 239 42.46 21.48 -16.65
N PHE A 240 41.99 22.35 -15.78
CA PHE A 240 41.96 22.17 -14.33
C PHE A 240 40.57 21.87 -13.79
N ILE A 241 39.49 22.25 -14.47
CA ILE A 241 38.12 22.05 -14.05
C ILE A 241 37.44 20.92 -14.81
N ASN A 242 36.39 20.33 -14.21
CA ASN A 242 35.56 19.32 -14.83
C ASN A 242 34.86 19.91 -16.07
N ASP A 243 34.54 19.08 -17.07
CA ASP A 243 33.92 19.50 -18.33
C ASP A 243 32.59 20.22 -18.13
N ASP A 244 31.79 19.79 -17.15
CA ASP A 244 30.53 20.46 -16.80
C ASP A 244 30.75 21.85 -16.20
N PHE A 245 31.78 22.05 -15.35
CA PHE A 245 32.17 23.33 -14.81
C PHE A 245 32.81 24.24 -15.87
N HIS A 246 33.44 23.65 -16.89
CA HIS A 246 33.98 24.40 -18.00
C HIS A 246 32.90 25.16 -18.76
N ILE A 247 31.70 24.56 -18.93
CA ILE A 247 30.58 25.24 -19.61
C ILE A 247 30.20 26.47 -18.80
N ILE A 248 29.99 26.34 -17.49
CA ILE A 248 29.60 27.45 -16.61
C ILE A 248 30.69 28.53 -16.55
N TYR A 249 31.95 28.15 -16.46
CA TYR A 249 33.08 29.10 -16.50
C TYR A 249 33.07 29.92 -17.78
N LYS A 250 32.89 29.28 -18.93
CA LYS A 250 32.85 29.94 -20.25
C LYS A 250 31.65 30.89 -20.36
N GLU A 251 30.48 30.47 -19.89
CA GLU A 251 29.28 31.31 -19.88
C GLU A 251 29.47 32.53 -18.98
N PHE A 252 30.08 32.40 -17.81
CA PHE A 252 30.40 33.52 -16.93
C PHE A 252 31.36 34.52 -17.59
N LYS A 253 32.41 34.04 -18.27
CA LYS A 253 33.33 34.90 -18.98
C LYS A 253 32.67 35.64 -20.14
N ASN A 254 31.78 34.99 -20.89
CA ASN A 254 31.02 35.64 -21.95
C ASN A 254 30.09 36.74 -21.39
N ILE A 255 29.45 36.52 -20.24
CA ILE A 255 28.62 37.53 -19.58
C ILE A 255 29.47 38.72 -19.15
N ASP A 256 30.66 38.50 -18.55
CA ASP A 256 31.57 39.56 -18.13
C ASP A 256 32.05 40.42 -19.32
N GLU A 257 32.21 39.82 -20.48
CA GLU A 257 32.61 40.52 -21.72
C GLU A 257 31.44 41.28 -22.37
N MET A 258 30.23 40.74 -22.31
CA MET A 258 29.05 41.28 -23.01
C MET A 258 28.27 42.30 -22.18
N MET A 259 28.18 42.09 -20.85
CA MET A 259 27.34 42.89 -19.97
C MET A 259 28.14 43.92 -19.20
N LYS A 260 27.85 45.21 -19.49
CA LYS A 260 28.46 46.35 -18.78
C LYS A 260 27.74 46.68 -17.46
N ASP A 261 26.46 46.32 -17.33
CA ASP A 261 25.69 46.51 -16.10
C ASP A 261 25.98 45.38 -15.09
N LYS A 262 26.49 45.76 -13.92
CA LYS A 262 26.83 44.81 -12.87
C LYS A 262 25.60 44.08 -12.29
N ILE A 263 24.41 44.65 -12.34
CA ILE A 263 23.19 44.09 -11.84
C ILE A 263 22.68 43.03 -12.80
N GLU A 264 22.61 43.31 -14.08
CA GLU A 264 22.21 42.36 -15.13
C GLU A 264 23.21 41.20 -15.21
N ASN A 265 24.51 41.50 -15.18
CA ASN A 265 25.55 40.47 -15.13
C ASN A 265 25.33 39.48 -13.96
N LYS A 266 25.05 39.98 -12.76
CA LYS A 266 24.82 39.13 -11.59
C LYS A 266 23.53 38.31 -11.73
N ARG A 267 22.45 38.87 -12.27
CA ARG A 267 21.19 38.14 -12.51
C ARG A 267 21.41 37.01 -13.49
N GLU A 268 22.05 37.25 -14.61
CA GLU A 268 22.29 36.23 -15.63
C GLU A 268 23.14 35.07 -15.09
N LYS A 269 24.19 35.37 -14.31
CA LYS A 269 25.00 34.36 -13.65
C LYS A 269 24.20 33.52 -12.66
N ILE A 270 23.29 34.12 -11.89
CA ILE A 270 22.37 33.42 -10.98
C ILE A 270 21.49 32.44 -11.75
N GLU A 271 20.91 32.88 -12.87
CA GLU A 271 20.04 32.03 -13.70
C GLU A 271 20.80 30.85 -14.30
N ILE A 272 22.01 31.05 -14.79
CA ILE A 272 22.86 29.98 -15.32
C ILE A 272 23.17 28.93 -14.25
N VAL A 273 23.53 29.34 -13.04
CA VAL A 273 23.83 28.40 -11.96
C VAL A 273 22.58 27.64 -11.54
N ILE A 274 21.45 28.32 -11.41
CA ILE A 274 20.15 27.65 -11.04
C ILE A 274 19.72 26.70 -12.14
N LYS A 275 19.84 27.04 -13.41
CA LYS A 275 19.52 26.18 -14.54
C LYS A 275 20.37 24.90 -14.56
N ASN A 276 21.64 25.02 -14.16
CA ASN A 276 22.61 23.91 -14.18
C ASN A 276 22.89 23.34 -12.78
N TRP A 277 21.99 23.55 -11.81
CA TRP A 277 22.21 23.16 -10.42
C TRP A 277 22.52 21.67 -10.22
N GLU A 278 21.95 20.79 -11.05
CA GLU A 278 22.17 19.35 -11.00
C GLU A 278 23.63 18.96 -11.21
N ILE A 279 24.39 19.74 -11.99
CA ILE A 279 25.80 19.51 -12.23
C ILE A 279 26.60 19.59 -10.93
N PHE A 280 26.22 20.52 -10.04
CA PHE A 280 26.87 20.70 -8.74
C PHE A 280 26.55 19.58 -7.76
N TYR A 281 25.40 18.95 -7.86
CA TYR A 281 24.98 17.83 -6.99
C TYR A 281 25.43 16.47 -7.49
N LYS A 282 25.49 16.25 -8.79
CA LYS A 282 25.89 14.98 -9.41
C LYS A 282 27.39 14.81 -9.56
N GLY A 283 28.14 15.92 -9.55
CA GLY A 283 29.55 15.94 -9.89
C GLY A 283 30.48 16.17 -8.72
N GLU A 284 31.71 15.76 -8.90
CA GLU A 284 32.86 16.16 -8.11
C GLU A 284 33.33 17.57 -8.50
N GLY A 285 32.37 18.50 -8.70
CA GLY A 285 32.53 19.75 -9.42
C GLY A 285 33.63 20.68 -8.90
N PHE A 286 33.94 20.62 -7.60
CA PHE A 286 35.04 21.38 -7.01
C PHE A 286 36.38 20.64 -7.05
N LYS A 287 36.46 19.43 -7.60
CA LYS A 287 37.73 18.71 -7.74
C LYS A 287 38.51 19.22 -8.94
N ILE A 288 39.75 19.59 -8.70
CA ILE A 288 40.69 19.98 -9.76
C ILE A 288 41.11 18.77 -10.57
N LYS A 289 40.85 18.77 -11.86
CA LYS A 289 41.26 17.77 -12.83
C LYS A 289 42.79 17.68 -12.82
N ASN A 290 43.43 16.67 -12.37
CA ASN A 290 44.89 16.51 -12.21
C ASN A 290 45.49 16.95 -10.88
N GLY A 291 44.75 17.10 -9.82
CA GLY A 291 45.22 17.51 -8.48
C GLY A 291 46.34 16.68 -7.87
N ARG A 292 46.65 15.48 -8.40
CA ARG A 292 47.73 14.60 -7.90
C ARG A 292 49.13 14.90 -8.48
N THR A 293 49.26 15.75 -9.49
CA THR A 293 50.52 15.96 -10.20
C THR A 293 51.13 17.36 -10.06
N VAL A 294 50.60 18.16 -9.17
CA VAL A 294 51.05 19.53 -8.97
C VAL A 294 52.13 19.57 -7.89
N ARG A 295 53.38 19.70 -8.26
CA ARG A 295 54.52 19.81 -7.35
C ARG A 295 54.63 21.24 -6.78
N GLY A 296 54.40 21.41 -5.49
CA GLY A 296 54.73 22.60 -4.74
C GLY A 296 53.73 22.90 -3.60
N LYS A 297 54.23 23.41 -2.48
CA LYS A 297 53.43 23.84 -1.30
C LYS A 297 52.39 24.93 -1.63
N GLU A 298 52.69 25.80 -2.61
CA GLU A 298 51.83 26.93 -3.01
C GLU A 298 50.49 26.47 -3.62
N ILE A 299 50.50 25.38 -4.40
CA ILE A 299 49.30 24.86 -5.04
C ILE A 299 48.41 24.12 -4.05
N GLY A 300 49.01 23.52 -3.01
CA GLY A 300 48.28 22.92 -1.90
C GLY A 300 47.36 23.89 -1.17
N ASN A 301 47.83 25.14 -0.99
CA ASN A 301 47.04 26.18 -0.36
C ASN A 301 45.81 26.57 -1.20
N PHE A 302 45.96 26.70 -2.52
CA PHE A 302 44.80 26.98 -3.41
C PHE A 302 43.76 25.87 -3.43
N ILE A 303 44.20 24.60 -3.36
CA ILE A 303 43.27 23.47 -3.30
C ILE A 303 42.45 23.52 -2.00
N GLU A 304 43.12 23.83 -0.89
CA GLU A 304 42.46 23.96 0.41
C GLU A 304 41.51 25.15 0.43
N GLU A 305 41.87 26.29 -0.17
CA GLU A 305 40.99 27.45 -0.32
C GLU A 305 39.76 27.16 -1.16
N ILE A 306 39.89 26.40 -2.27
CA ILE A 306 38.77 25.97 -3.11
C ILE A 306 37.86 24.99 -2.35
N ASP A 307 38.43 24.03 -1.63
CA ASP A 307 37.67 23.08 -0.82
C ASP A 307 36.89 23.80 0.30
N ASN A 308 37.45 24.87 0.88
CA ASN A 308 36.79 25.70 1.88
C ASN A 308 35.60 26.49 1.32
N LEU A 309 35.60 26.83 0.03
CA LEU A 309 34.49 27.52 -0.63
C LEU A 309 33.31 26.57 -0.97
N LYS A 310 33.55 25.26 -1.02
CA LYS A 310 32.56 24.26 -1.43
C LYS A 310 31.34 24.21 -0.51
N GLU A 311 31.53 24.12 0.79
CA GLU A 311 30.45 24.02 1.74
C GLU A 311 29.57 25.29 1.80
N PRO A 312 30.09 26.49 1.91
CA PRO A 312 29.31 27.73 1.82
C PRO A 312 28.56 27.88 0.49
N PHE A 313 29.22 27.54 -0.63
CA PHE A 313 28.56 27.53 -1.95
C PHE A 313 27.35 26.57 -1.95
N MET A 314 27.54 25.33 -1.56
CA MET A 314 26.48 24.33 -1.58
C MET A 314 25.32 24.71 -0.64
N LYS A 315 25.61 25.28 0.52
CA LYS A 315 24.61 25.78 1.47
C LYS A 315 23.78 26.92 0.88
N SER A 316 24.44 27.92 0.26
CA SER A 316 23.78 29.06 -0.38
C SER A 316 22.98 28.64 -1.62
N LEU A 317 23.55 27.76 -2.46
CA LEU A 317 22.89 27.23 -3.64
C LEU A 317 21.63 26.39 -3.21
N SER A 318 21.76 25.53 -2.23
CA SER A 318 20.63 24.73 -1.71
C SER A 318 19.48 25.60 -1.25
N LYS A 319 19.78 26.70 -0.51
CA LYS A 319 18.75 27.63 -0.05
C LYS A 319 18.01 28.28 -1.22
N ASN A 320 18.73 28.68 -2.29
CA ASN A 320 18.13 29.29 -3.46
C ASN A 320 17.32 28.29 -4.31
N ILE A 321 17.82 27.07 -4.48
CA ILE A 321 17.07 26.00 -5.16
C ILE A 321 15.79 25.70 -4.39
N PHE A 322 15.89 25.58 -3.06
CA PHE A 322 14.72 25.38 -2.22
C PHE A 322 13.69 26.49 -2.44
N THR A 323 14.11 27.76 -2.33
CA THR A 323 13.20 28.91 -2.45
C THR A 323 12.65 29.09 -3.87
N LYS A 324 13.46 28.88 -4.92
CA LYS A 324 13.06 29.18 -6.31
C LYS A 324 12.46 28.00 -7.07
N LYS A 325 12.74 26.76 -6.67
CA LYS A 325 12.24 25.56 -7.37
C LYS A 325 11.36 24.68 -6.47
N VAL A 326 11.79 24.40 -5.25
CA VAL A 326 11.05 23.47 -4.39
C VAL A 326 9.78 24.13 -3.85
N VAL A 327 9.88 25.37 -3.35
CA VAL A 327 8.71 26.07 -2.80
C VAL A 327 7.60 26.28 -3.83
N PRO A 328 7.83 26.84 -5.03
CA PRO A 328 6.78 27.00 -6.03
C PRO A 328 6.19 25.68 -6.52
N LEU A 329 7.02 24.63 -6.61
CA LEU A 329 6.54 23.30 -6.94
C LEU A 329 5.64 22.72 -5.83
N HIS A 330 6.04 22.92 -4.58
CA HIS A 330 5.27 22.51 -3.42
C HIS A 330 3.93 23.25 -3.32
N GLU A 331 3.92 24.57 -3.50
CA GLU A 331 2.69 25.37 -3.52
C GLU A 331 1.71 24.86 -4.59
N LYS A 332 2.20 24.61 -5.81
CA LYS A 332 1.38 24.05 -6.89
C LYS A 332 0.92 22.62 -6.59
N LEU A 333 1.74 21.81 -5.91
CA LEU A 333 1.36 20.48 -5.48
C LEU A 333 0.21 20.53 -4.45
N ILE A 334 0.26 21.49 -3.52
CA ILE A 334 -0.84 21.71 -2.55
C ILE A 334 -2.10 22.14 -3.28
N GLU A 335 -2.02 23.10 -4.21
CA GLU A 335 -3.19 23.54 -4.98
C GLU A 335 -3.87 22.39 -5.75
N ILE A 336 -3.08 21.56 -6.44
CA ILE A 336 -3.66 20.42 -7.18
C ILE A 336 -4.16 19.33 -6.24
N ALA A 337 -3.52 19.11 -5.10
CA ALA A 337 -3.99 18.19 -4.08
C ALA A 337 -5.36 18.62 -3.54
N GLU A 338 -5.55 19.90 -3.22
CA GLU A 338 -6.86 20.46 -2.81
C GLU A 338 -7.93 20.23 -3.90
N ILE A 339 -7.61 20.44 -5.16
CA ILE A 339 -8.52 20.18 -6.28
C ILE A 339 -8.90 18.70 -6.34
N ILE A 340 -7.90 17.80 -6.28
CA ILE A 340 -8.12 16.34 -6.30
C ILE A 340 -8.97 15.91 -5.11
N TYR A 341 -8.70 16.39 -3.89
CA TYR A 341 -9.48 16.05 -2.68
C TYR A 341 -10.92 16.51 -2.80
N ASN A 342 -11.17 17.73 -3.29
CA ASN A 342 -12.52 18.26 -3.47
C ASN A 342 -13.32 17.46 -4.52
N ILE A 343 -12.70 17.08 -5.62
CA ILE A 343 -13.34 16.23 -6.64
C ILE A 343 -13.63 14.85 -6.06
N ALA A 344 -12.66 14.23 -5.40
CA ALA A 344 -12.80 12.93 -4.77
C ALA A 344 -13.91 12.93 -3.71
N GLU A 345 -13.97 13.94 -2.84
CA GLU A 345 -15.02 14.09 -1.84
C GLU A 345 -16.40 14.14 -2.48
N ASN A 346 -16.56 14.89 -3.57
CA ASN A 346 -17.83 14.99 -4.28
C ASN A 346 -18.23 13.64 -4.94
N GLU A 347 -17.28 12.90 -5.51
CA GLU A 347 -17.57 11.60 -6.10
C GLU A 347 -17.94 10.56 -5.03
N LYS A 348 -17.26 10.53 -3.90
CA LYS A 348 -17.58 9.64 -2.77
C LYS A 348 -18.95 9.92 -2.17
N ARG A 349 -19.32 11.20 -2.05
CA ARG A 349 -20.67 11.58 -1.59
C ARG A 349 -21.78 11.14 -2.55
N LYS A 350 -21.53 11.19 -3.87
CA LYS A 350 -22.49 10.74 -4.89
C LYS A 350 -22.64 9.24 -4.91
N SER A 351 -21.52 8.51 -4.94
CA SER A 351 -21.50 7.05 -4.96
C SER A 351 -21.89 6.43 -3.62
N LYS A 352 -21.78 7.20 -2.52
CA LYS A 352 -21.95 6.73 -1.12
C LYS A 352 -21.01 5.54 -0.79
N ARG A 353 -19.85 5.52 -1.40
CA ARG A 353 -18.78 4.54 -1.15
C ARG A 353 -17.60 5.24 -0.49
N PHE A 354 -17.13 4.70 0.63
CA PHE A 354 -16.06 5.29 1.43
C PHE A 354 -15.06 4.20 1.81
N THR A 355 -13.79 4.48 1.69
CA THR A 355 -12.77 3.60 2.26
C THR A 355 -12.71 3.75 3.79
N HIS A 356 -12.10 2.79 4.49
CA HIS A 356 -11.86 2.90 5.93
C HIS A 356 -11.09 4.18 6.28
N ASN A 357 -10.15 4.58 5.43
CA ASN A 357 -9.41 5.82 5.59
C ASN A 357 -10.31 7.05 5.45
N ASP A 358 -11.23 7.06 4.48
CA ASP A 358 -12.18 8.16 4.30
C ASP A 358 -13.07 8.33 5.52
N VAL A 359 -13.59 7.22 6.07
CA VAL A 359 -14.38 7.24 7.29
C VAL A 359 -13.61 7.92 8.44
N SER A 360 -12.33 7.60 8.59
CA SER A 360 -11.47 8.22 9.61
C SER A 360 -11.23 9.71 9.33
N VAL A 361 -10.98 10.07 8.08
CA VAL A 361 -10.80 11.46 7.62
C VAL A 361 -12.05 12.30 7.89
N TYR A 362 -13.21 11.82 7.46
CA TYR A 362 -14.47 12.55 7.67
C TYR A 362 -14.79 12.65 9.16
N THR A 363 -14.61 11.57 9.92
CA THR A 363 -14.84 11.58 11.36
C THR A 363 -13.96 12.63 12.04
N TYR A 364 -12.67 12.65 11.74
CA TYR A 364 -11.75 13.63 12.33
C TYR A 364 -12.09 15.06 11.91
N LYS A 365 -12.34 15.30 10.61
CA LYS A 365 -12.65 16.64 10.06
C LYS A 365 -13.87 17.26 10.70
N PHE A 366 -14.91 16.46 10.95
CA PHE A 366 -16.22 16.98 11.39
C PHE A 366 -16.53 16.76 12.86
N ILE A 367 -15.78 15.95 13.61
CA ILE A 367 -16.00 15.76 15.04
C ILE A 367 -15.82 17.08 15.83
N PHE A 368 -15.00 18.00 15.31
CA PHE A 368 -14.75 19.31 15.88
C PHE A 368 -15.64 20.42 15.31
N ASP A 369 -16.60 20.05 14.44
CA ASP A 369 -17.50 21.04 13.86
C ASP A 369 -18.36 21.69 14.93
N ARG A 370 -18.42 23.03 14.90
CA ARG A 370 -19.14 23.83 15.93
C ARG A 370 -20.66 23.64 15.87
N GLU A 371 -21.21 23.36 14.69
CA GLU A 371 -22.66 23.15 14.53
C GLU A 371 -23.06 21.80 15.12
N LEU A 372 -22.18 20.78 15.01
CA LEU A 372 -22.40 19.47 15.60
C LEU A 372 -22.21 19.46 17.12
N ASN A 373 -21.37 20.33 17.65
CA ASN A 373 -21.10 20.49 19.09
C ASN A 373 -20.82 19.18 19.83
N PHE A 374 -20.04 18.28 19.22
CA PHE A 374 -19.69 16.98 19.81
C PHE A 374 -18.53 17.07 20.79
N VAL A 375 -17.64 18.06 20.61
CA VAL A 375 -16.46 18.29 21.43
C VAL A 375 -16.51 19.69 22.03
N GLN A 376 -16.27 19.80 23.34
CA GLN A 376 -16.18 21.04 24.10
C GLN A 376 -14.84 21.09 24.85
N GLU A 377 -14.55 22.23 25.57
CA GLU A 377 -13.33 22.40 26.34
C GLU A 377 -13.07 21.26 27.37
N ASN A 378 -14.12 20.62 27.86
CA ASN A 378 -14.06 19.56 28.86
C ASN A 378 -14.15 18.13 28.27
N GLY A 379 -13.94 17.97 26.96
CA GLY A 379 -14.02 16.69 26.26
C GLY A 379 -15.30 16.50 25.44
N VAL A 380 -15.70 15.26 25.22
CA VAL A 380 -16.89 14.91 24.41
C VAL A 380 -18.18 15.12 25.19
N THR A 381 -19.24 15.55 24.48
CA THR A 381 -20.56 15.80 25.07
C THR A 381 -21.32 14.50 25.38
N LYS A 382 -22.31 14.57 26.29
CA LYS A 382 -23.18 13.43 26.61
C LYS A 382 -23.98 12.98 25.39
N ASP A 383 -24.50 13.92 24.61
CA ASP A 383 -25.27 13.62 23.40
C ASP A 383 -24.41 12.81 22.39
N PHE A 384 -23.14 13.18 22.24
CA PHE A 384 -22.21 12.41 21.41
C PHE A 384 -22.01 10.97 21.95
N LEU A 385 -21.79 10.83 23.27
CA LEU A 385 -21.64 9.50 23.89
C LEU A 385 -22.91 8.64 23.70
N GLU A 386 -24.10 9.21 23.85
CA GLU A 386 -25.36 8.48 23.60
C GLU A 386 -25.46 8.00 22.16
N LEU A 387 -25.10 8.81 21.18
CA LEU A 387 -25.10 8.45 19.75
C LEU A 387 -24.16 7.29 19.44
N ILE A 388 -23.04 7.17 20.13
CA ILE A 388 -22.07 6.10 19.94
C ILE A 388 -22.30 4.87 20.81
N GLY A 389 -23.34 4.90 21.68
CA GLY A 389 -23.78 3.75 22.48
C GLY A 389 -23.64 3.88 23.98
N GLY A 390 -23.57 5.10 24.52
CA GLY A 390 -23.58 5.39 25.96
C GLY A 390 -22.20 5.72 26.55
N GLU A 391 -22.18 5.89 27.86
CA GLU A 391 -20.97 6.22 28.61
C GLU A 391 -19.81 5.24 28.39
N ILE A 392 -18.59 5.72 28.50
CA ILE A 392 -17.37 4.94 28.39
C ILE A 392 -16.55 5.13 29.66
N GLU A 393 -16.48 4.09 30.50
CA GLU A 393 -15.68 4.09 31.72
C GLU A 393 -14.30 3.45 31.50
N THR A 394 -14.24 2.45 30.66
CA THR A 394 -13.00 1.73 30.36
C THR A 394 -12.78 1.60 28.87
N ILE A 395 -11.58 1.94 28.42
CA ILE A 395 -11.12 1.73 27.04
C ILE A 395 -9.95 0.76 27.04
N MET A 396 -10.07 -0.29 26.23
CA MET A 396 -9.03 -1.29 26.03
C MET A 396 -8.71 -1.37 24.55
N ILE A 397 -7.43 -1.25 24.16
CA ILE A 397 -7.01 -1.33 22.76
C ILE A 397 -5.92 -2.37 22.62
N ASP A 398 -6.17 -3.39 21.78
CA ASP A 398 -5.19 -4.41 21.38
C ASP A 398 -4.54 -4.03 20.05
N GLU A 399 -3.29 -4.45 19.85
CA GLU A 399 -2.45 -4.15 18.67
C GLU A 399 -2.38 -2.63 18.39
N PHE A 400 -2.19 -1.83 19.44
CA PHE A 400 -2.20 -0.37 19.35
C PHE A 400 -1.16 0.18 18.35
N GLN A 401 -0.03 -0.51 18.13
CA GLN A 401 1.00 -0.12 17.18
C GLN A 401 0.52 -0.01 15.72
N ASP A 402 -0.65 -0.58 15.41
CA ASP A 402 -1.25 -0.51 14.08
C ASP A 402 -2.30 0.63 13.95
N THR A 403 -2.49 1.40 15.03
CA THR A 403 -3.41 2.56 15.06
C THR A 403 -2.82 3.71 14.25
N SER A 404 -3.63 4.31 13.36
CA SER A 404 -3.21 5.50 12.60
C SER A 404 -3.29 6.78 13.46
N VAL A 405 -2.57 7.82 13.03
CA VAL A 405 -2.60 9.13 13.73
C VAL A 405 -4.02 9.71 13.76
N LEU A 406 -4.80 9.58 12.68
CA LEU A 406 -6.20 10.04 12.66
C LEU A 406 -7.08 9.27 13.64
N GLN A 407 -6.97 7.94 13.65
CA GLN A 407 -7.69 7.11 14.61
C GLN A 407 -7.31 7.47 16.04
N TRP A 408 -6.01 7.67 16.30
CA TRP A 408 -5.53 8.14 17.60
C TRP A 408 -6.18 9.47 18.01
N LYS A 409 -6.19 10.46 17.12
CA LYS A 409 -6.78 11.78 17.39
C LYS A 409 -8.28 11.67 17.75
N ILE A 410 -9.02 10.77 17.11
CA ILE A 410 -10.43 10.49 17.44
C ILE A 410 -10.54 9.77 18.79
N LEU A 411 -9.74 8.73 19.02
CA LEU A 411 -9.79 7.92 20.24
C LEU A 411 -9.31 8.68 21.48
N SER A 412 -8.32 9.57 21.34
CA SER A 412 -7.81 10.37 22.45
C SER A 412 -8.87 11.25 23.08
N LEU A 413 -9.83 11.77 22.29
CA LEU A 413 -10.97 12.55 22.81
C LEU A 413 -11.86 11.71 23.76
N LEU A 414 -12.04 10.43 23.43
CA LEU A 414 -12.83 9.52 24.28
C LEU A 414 -12.06 9.09 25.53
N MET A 415 -10.74 9.00 25.42
CA MET A 415 -9.86 8.63 26.55
C MET A 415 -9.82 9.70 27.63
N GLU A 416 -10.07 10.97 27.30
CA GLU A 416 -10.15 12.06 28.29
C GLU A 416 -11.28 11.86 29.30
N SER A 417 -12.37 11.23 28.87
CA SER A 417 -13.53 10.95 29.74
C SER A 417 -13.50 9.58 30.42
N ALA A 418 -12.62 8.66 29.98
CA ALA A 418 -12.53 7.30 30.51
C ALA A 418 -11.75 7.27 31.84
N LYS A 419 -12.25 6.48 32.81
CA LYS A 419 -11.58 6.25 34.10
C LYS A 419 -10.37 5.30 33.98
N ASN A 420 -10.51 4.26 33.15
CA ASN A 420 -9.48 3.25 32.92
C ASN A 420 -9.11 3.17 31.45
N ILE A 421 -7.81 3.17 31.15
CA ILE A 421 -7.27 3.05 29.79
C ILE A 421 -6.18 1.98 29.79
N ILE A 422 -6.34 0.99 28.91
CA ILE A 422 -5.35 -0.06 28.73
C ILE A 422 -5.04 -0.19 27.24
N CYS A 423 -3.80 0.11 26.86
CA CYS A 423 -3.32 -0.05 25.50
C CYS A 423 -2.26 -1.16 25.47
N VAL A 424 -2.47 -2.13 24.61
CA VAL A 424 -1.57 -3.28 24.45
C VAL A 424 -0.99 -3.28 23.03
N GLY A 425 0.31 -3.53 22.93
CA GLY A 425 0.96 -3.58 21.62
C GLY A 425 2.40 -4.08 21.66
N ASP A 426 2.98 -4.14 20.49
CA ASP A 426 4.38 -4.45 20.26
C ASP A 426 4.89 -3.62 19.05
N GLU A 427 5.72 -2.64 19.32
CA GLU A 427 6.30 -1.80 18.26
C GLU A 427 7.06 -2.61 17.22
N LYS A 428 7.58 -3.79 17.58
CA LYS A 428 8.30 -4.71 16.68
C LYS A 428 7.38 -5.41 15.68
N GLN A 429 6.07 -5.46 15.97
CA GLN A 429 5.05 -6.08 15.14
C GLN A 429 4.25 -5.07 14.30
N SER A 430 4.63 -3.79 14.27
CA SER A 430 4.00 -2.78 13.41
C SER A 430 4.32 -3.06 11.95
N ILE A 431 3.40 -3.71 11.23
CA ILE A 431 3.54 -4.08 9.81
C ILE A 431 2.49 -3.41 8.92
N TYR A 432 1.62 -2.59 9.49
CA TYR A 432 0.53 -1.89 8.80
C TYR A 432 0.79 -0.40 8.57
N GLY A 433 2.07 0.03 8.53
CA GLY A 433 2.45 1.40 8.21
C GLY A 433 1.88 1.90 6.87
N TRP A 434 1.71 1.01 5.89
CA TRP A 434 1.08 1.32 4.61
C TRP A 434 -0.42 1.65 4.71
N ARG A 435 -1.08 1.27 5.83
CA ARG A 435 -2.46 1.68 6.19
C ARG A 435 -2.49 2.90 7.11
N GLY A 436 -1.35 3.55 7.33
CA GLY A 436 -1.23 4.72 8.22
C GLY A 436 -0.95 4.39 9.68
N GLY A 437 -0.66 3.13 10.03
CA GLY A 437 -0.20 2.74 11.36
C GLY A 437 1.11 3.45 11.71
N GLU A 438 1.20 4.00 12.93
CA GLU A 438 2.32 4.82 13.37
C GLU A 438 2.97 4.20 14.62
N LYS A 439 4.09 3.50 14.43
CA LYS A 439 4.79 2.83 15.53
C LYS A 439 5.32 3.79 16.60
N GLU A 440 5.76 4.98 16.19
CA GLU A 440 6.30 6.00 17.12
C GLU A 440 5.23 6.48 18.11
N LEU A 441 3.97 6.41 17.71
CA LEU A 441 2.84 6.73 18.57
C LEU A 441 2.79 5.76 19.76
N PHE A 442 2.97 4.46 19.53
CA PHE A 442 3.00 3.46 20.60
C PHE A 442 4.27 3.55 21.46
N GLU A 443 5.42 3.81 20.84
CA GLU A 443 6.69 4.00 21.58
C GLU A 443 6.60 5.12 22.61
N LYS A 444 5.85 6.20 22.32
CA LYS A 444 5.69 7.40 23.16
C LYS A 444 4.38 7.43 23.96
N LEU A 445 3.53 6.41 23.81
CA LEU A 445 2.17 6.43 24.35
C LEU A 445 2.12 6.61 25.85
N ASP A 446 3.03 5.97 26.60
CA ASP A 446 3.15 6.11 28.05
C ASP A 446 3.29 7.57 28.50
N LYS A 447 4.06 8.35 27.76
CA LYS A 447 4.25 9.79 28.02
C LYS A 447 3.04 10.61 27.61
N ILE A 448 2.41 10.23 26.49
CA ILE A 448 1.24 10.95 25.94
C ILE A 448 0.03 10.83 26.88
N ILE A 449 -0.21 9.63 27.43
CA ILE A 449 -1.37 9.40 28.29
C ILE A 449 -1.01 9.47 29.79
N ASP A 450 0.22 9.79 30.17
CA ASP A 450 0.73 9.73 31.56
C ASP A 450 0.44 8.34 32.18
N GLY A 451 0.80 7.28 31.46
CA GLY A 451 0.47 5.91 31.76
C GLY A 451 1.61 5.10 32.38
N LYS A 452 1.26 4.10 33.19
CA LYS A 452 2.23 3.13 33.71
C LYS A 452 2.57 2.12 32.61
N VAL A 453 3.88 1.85 32.43
CA VAL A 453 4.34 0.80 31.52
C VAL A 453 4.45 -0.53 32.26
N GLU A 454 3.88 -1.58 31.69
CA GLU A 454 4.07 -2.97 32.11
C GLU A 454 4.57 -3.80 30.93
N ASN A 455 5.51 -4.71 31.17
CA ASN A 455 6.08 -5.57 30.14
C ASN A 455 5.58 -7.01 30.28
N LEU A 456 5.08 -7.58 29.18
CA LEU A 456 4.78 -9.01 29.07
C LEU A 456 5.91 -9.65 28.25
N ASP A 457 6.88 -10.23 28.93
CA ASP A 457 8.13 -10.74 28.36
C ASP A 457 8.21 -12.26 28.25
N LYS A 458 7.24 -13.02 28.78
CA LYS A 458 7.21 -14.49 28.78
C LYS A 458 6.28 -15.03 27.71
N SER A 459 6.82 -15.76 26.71
CA SER A 459 6.03 -16.39 25.66
C SER A 459 5.38 -17.70 26.12
N TYR A 460 4.12 -17.87 25.77
CA TYR A 460 3.32 -19.09 26.00
C TYR A 460 3.00 -19.86 24.70
N ARG A 461 3.53 -19.37 23.55
CA ARG A 461 3.25 -19.91 22.21
C ARG A 461 4.33 -20.86 21.71
N SER A 462 5.58 -20.46 21.85
CA SER A 462 6.68 -21.09 21.11
C SER A 462 7.60 -21.89 22.04
N TYR A 463 8.20 -22.93 21.47
CA TYR A 463 9.21 -23.72 22.15
C TYR A 463 10.50 -22.91 22.42
N LYS A 464 11.24 -23.30 23.43
CA LYS A 464 12.48 -22.66 23.90
C LYS A 464 13.46 -22.38 22.75
N GLN A 465 13.79 -23.38 21.93
CA GLN A 465 14.78 -23.20 20.86
C GLN A 465 14.35 -22.18 19.80
N VAL A 466 13.05 -22.06 19.54
CA VAL A 466 12.52 -21.01 18.61
C VAL A 466 12.75 -19.65 19.21
N ILE A 467 12.39 -19.45 20.49
CA ILE A 467 12.53 -18.16 21.20
C ILE A 467 14.01 -17.75 21.28
N GLU A 468 14.89 -18.65 21.70
CA GLU A 468 16.33 -18.38 21.83
C GLU A 468 16.95 -17.97 20.49
N ASN A 469 16.59 -18.63 19.39
CA ASN A 469 17.13 -18.27 18.08
C ASN A 469 16.55 -16.96 17.54
N VAL A 470 15.27 -16.68 17.77
CA VAL A 470 14.66 -15.38 17.44
C VAL A 470 15.35 -14.26 18.22
N ASN A 471 15.54 -14.43 19.54
CA ASN A 471 16.28 -13.46 20.35
C ASN A 471 17.69 -13.22 19.78
N ARG A 472 18.42 -14.29 19.46
CA ARG A 472 19.79 -14.19 18.90
C ARG A 472 19.84 -13.47 17.56
N ILE A 473 18.83 -13.59 16.71
CA ILE A 473 18.77 -12.89 15.42
C ILE A 473 18.57 -11.39 15.60
N TYR A 474 17.72 -11.01 16.54
CA TYR A 474 17.33 -9.61 16.71
C TYR A 474 18.15 -8.85 17.75
N GLU A 475 18.84 -9.54 18.65
CA GLU A 475 19.76 -8.93 19.61
C GLU A 475 20.93 -8.26 18.87
N GLY A 476 21.01 -6.93 18.98
CA GLY A 476 22.07 -6.16 18.29
C GLY A 476 21.84 -5.92 16.80
N TYR A 477 20.65 -6.23 16.26
CA TYR A 477 20.30 -6.01 14.84
C TYR A 477 20.42 -4.55 14.44
N ASP A 478 19.89 -3.64 15.25
CA ASP A 478 20.02 -2.19 15.06
C ASP A 478 20.39 -1.52 16.39
N LYS A 479 21.47 -0.70 16.37
CA LYS A 479 21.92 0.05 17.56
C LYS A 479 20.93 1.11 18.05
N LYS A 480 19.98 1.53 17.16
CA LYS A 480 18.93 2.50 17.50
C LYS A 480 17.67 1.83 18.06
N TRP A 481 17.63 0.51 18.10
CA TRP A 481 16.48 -0.27 18.48
C TRP A 481 16.77 -1.08 19.75
N GLU A 482 16.09 -0.75 20.83
CA GLU A 482 16.19 -1.48 22.10
C GLU A 482 15.37 -2.78 21.98
N TYR A 483 16.06 -3.89 21.77
CA TYR A 483 15.45 -5.21 21.73
C TYR A 483 15.40 -5.81 23.13
N LEU A 484 14.20 -6.03 23.68
CA LEU A 484 13.99 -6.77 24.92
C LEU A 484 13.81 -8.26 24.61
N PRO A 485 14.73 -9.15 25.06
CA PRO A 485 14.62 -10.58 24.79
C PRO A 485 13.37 -11.18 25.42
N VAL A 486 12.70 -12.05 24.68
CA VAL A 486 11.52 -12.78 25.15
C VAL A 486 11.95 -13.99 25.97
N LYS A 487 11.35 -14.19 27.12
CA LYS A 487 11.56 -15.37 27.96
C LYS A 487 10.70 -16.54 27.47
N TYR A 488 11.18 -17.75 27.65
CA TYR A 488 10.42 -18.99 27.36
C TYR A 488 9.82 -19.56 28.64
N ARG A 489 8.91 -20.52 28.48
CA ARG A 489 8.32 -21.29 29.59
C ARG A 489 9.31 -22.31 30.12
N ASP A 490 9.31 -22.52 31.44
CA ASP A 490 10.15 -23.52 32.11
C ASP A 490 9.57 -24.93 32.08
N ASP A 491 8.33 -25.10 31.60
CA ASP A 491 7.63 -26.36 31.52
C ASP A 491 8.35 -27.36 30.60
N GLU A 492 8.42 -28.63 30.98
CA GLU A 492 9.13 -29.68 30.24
C GLU A 492 8.62 -29.83 28.79
N ASP A 493 7.31 -29.68 28.59
CA ASP A 493 6.66 -29.77 27.27
C ASP A 493 7.13 -28.69 26.27
N TYR A 494 7.69 -27.59 26.72
CA TYR A 494 8.14 -26.48 25.90
C TYR A 494 9.67 -26.33 25.77
N GLN A 495 10.44 -27.27 26.31
CA GLN A 495 11.91 -27.25 26.23
C GLN A 495 12.47 -27.64 24.86
N GLY A 496 11.66 -28.22 23.99
CA GLY A 496 12.06 -28.65 22.65
C GLY A 496 12.06 -27.51 21.60
N GLY A 497 11.74 -27.91 20.40
CA GLY A 497 11.66 -27.05 19.21
C GLY A 497 12.81 -27.27 18.26
N TYR A 498 12.68 -26.72 17.06
CA TYR A 498 13.70 -26.77 16.02
C TYR A 498 13.70 -25.46 15.25
N PHE A 499 14.87 -24.93 15.01
CA PHE A 499 15.08 -23.76 14.18
C PHE A 499 16.21 -24.02 13.21
N SER A 500 16.01 -23.67 11.94
CA SER A 500 17.01 -23.82 10.89
C SER A 500 16.92 -22.65 9.92
N TYR A 501 18.05 -22.23 9.39
CA TYR A 501 18.12 -21.24 8.32
C TYR A 501 19.07 -21.70 7.23
N CYS A 502 18.80 -21.27 6.01
CA CYS A 502 19.65 -21.49 4.85
C CYS A 502 19.88 -20.17 4.13
N LEU A 503 21.13 -19.74 4.04
CA LEU A 503 21.55 -18.58 3.26
C LEU A 503 22.19 -19.06 1.97
N ARG A 504 21.73 -18.56 0.83
CA ARG A 504 22.29 -18.87 -0.49
C ARG A 504 22.64 -17.60 -1.23
N GLU A 505 23.80 -17.58 -1.84
CA GLU A 505 24.13 -16.56 -2.83
C GLU A 505 23.37 -16.87 -4.13
N VAL A 506 22.58 -15.90 -4.59
CA VAL A 506 21.88 -15.97 -5.87
C VAL A 506 22.69 -15.18 -6.89
N PRO A 507 23.27 -15.82 -7.93
CA PRO A 507 23.96 -15.10 -8.99
C PRO A 507 23.05 -14.08 -9.64
N ARG A 508 23.56 -12.87 -9.94
CA ARG A 508 22.80 -11.82 -10.64
C ARG A 508 22.25 -12.38 -11.96
N GLY A 509 20.94 -12.37 -12.13
CA GLY A 509 20.23 -12.84 -13.33
C GLY A 509 19.71 -14.28 -13.28
N SER A 510 20.02 -15.08 -12.26
CA SER A 510 19.37 -16.36 -12.02
C SER A 510 18.17 -16.12 -11.11
N GLY A 511 16.97 -16.20 -11.66
CA GLY A 511 15.73 -16.03 -10.89
C GLY A 511 15.62 -16.98 -9.68
N VAL A 512 14.73 -16.64 -8.80
CA VAL A 512 14.38 -17.17 -7.46
C VAL A 512 14.07 -18.70 -7.40
N ALA A 513 14.28 -19.45 -8.47
CA ALA A 513 13.81 -20.83 -8.65
C ALA A 513 14.32 -21.85 -7.62
N ARG A 514 15.47 -21.60 -6.97
CA ARG A 514 16.08 -22.63 -6.09
C ARG A 514 15.51 -22.69 -4.67
N THR A 515 14.88 -21.63 -4.18
CA THR A 515 14.30 -21.62 -2.83
C THR A 515 13.10 -22.57 -2.71
N TYR A 516 12.40 -22.78 -3.80
CA TYR A 516 11.23 -23.68 -3.84
C TYR A 516 11.62 -25.15 -3.77
N GLU A 517 12.78 -25.50 -4.33
CA GLU A 517 13.35 -26.85 -4.24
C GLU A 517 13.65 -27.24 -2.79
N ASP A 518 14.10 -26.30 -1.97
CA ASP A 518 14.40 -26.57 -0.56
C ASP A 518 13.13 -26.91 0.24
N ILE A 519 12.00 -26.27 -0.05
CA ILE A 519 10.71 -26.57 0.58
C ILE A 519 10.28 -28.00 0.24
N VAL A 520 10.31 -28.36 -1.03
CA VAL A 520 9.97 -29.71 -1.51
C VAL A 520 10.92 -30.74 -0.89
N TYR A 521 12.23 -30.45 -0.86
CA TYR A 521 13.22 -31.31 -0.23
C TYR A 521 12.92 -31.57 1.25
N LEU A 522 12.64 -30.51 2.03
CA LEU A 522 12.29 -30.62 3.46
C LEU A 522 11.03 -31.46 3.71
N ILE A 523 10.05 -31.39 2.81
CA ILE A 523 8.83 -32.20 2.88
C ILE A 523 9.15 -33.66 2.57
N LYS A 524 9.88 -33.94 1.47
CA LYS A 524 10.24 -35.30 1.05
C LYS A 524 11.16 -36.01 2.03
N GLU A 525 12.10 -35.29 2.65
CA GLU A 525 12.97 -35.82 3.71
C GLU A 525 12.27 -36.02 5.06
N GLY A 526 10.95 -35.74 5.14
CA GLY A 526 10.19 -35.89 6.38
C GLY A 526 10.60 -34.94 7.51
N LYS A 527 11.30 -33.84 7.19
CA LYS A 527 11.62 -32.79 8.15
C LYS A 527 10.35 -32.04 8.56
N ILE A 528 9.42 -31.87 7.62
CA ILE A 528 8.08 -31.35 7.86
C ILE A 528 7.14 -32.57 7.99
N LYS A 529 6.83 -32.94 9.24
CA LYS A 529 6.07 -34.16 9.54
C LYS A 529 4.55 -34.01 9.41
N ASN A 530 4.02 -32.80 9.62
CA ASN A 530 2.57 -32.57 9.63
C ASN A 530 2.25 -31.38 8.69
N LEU A 531 1.87 -31.71 7.46
CA LEU A 531 1.53 -30.68 6.45
C LEU A 531 0.32 -29.85 6.88
N GLY A 532 -0.68 -30.44 7.53
CA GLY A 532 -1.88 -29.72 7.98
C GLY A 532 -1.64 -28.72 9.11
N LYS A 533 -0.48 -28.79 9.79
CA LYS A 533 -0.05 -27.83 10.82
C LYS A 533 1.15 -26.98 10.38
N SER A 534 1.50 -27.01 9.10
CA SER A 534 2.64 -26.28 8.54
C SER A 534 2.15 -25.12 7.69
N CYS A 535 2.90 -24.02 7.69
CA CYS A 535 2.59 -22.84 6.91
C CYS A 535 3.85 -22.34 6.19
N ILE A 536 3.70 -21.94 4.93
CA ILE A 536 4.75 -21.28 4.14
C ILE A 536 4.37 -19.80 4.02
N LEU A 537 5.22 -18.92 4.54
CA LEU A 537 5.04 -17.47 4.43
C LEU A 537 5.90 -16.91 3.30
N CYS A 538 5.30 -16.12 2.43
CA CYS A 538 5.95 -15.47 1.30
C CYS A 538 5.79 -13.96 1.35
N ARG A 539 6.75 -13.24 0.79
CA ARG A 539 6.71 -11.78 0.72
C ARG A 539 5.74 -11.25 -0.36
N THR A 540 5.58 -11.99 -1.47
CA THR A 540 4.78 -11.57 -2.62
C THR A 540 3.89 -12.69 -3.15
N ASN A 541 2.78 -12.33 -3.79
CA ASN A 541 1.89 -13.29 -4.45
C ASN A 541 2.60 -14.06 -5.58
N THR A 542 3.53 -13.43 -6.29
CA THR A 542 4.35 -14.10 -7.31
C THR A 542 5.18 -15.25 -6.72
N GLN A 543 5.73 -15.06 -5.51
CA GLN A 543 6.44 -16.14 -4.82
C GLN A 543 5.49 -17.28 -4.45
N ILE A 544 4.28 -16.97 -3.99
CA ILE A 544 3.25 -17.99 -3.68
C ILE A 544 2.94 -18.80 -4.94
N GLN A 545 2.67 -18.17 -6.07
CA GLN A 545 2.35 -18.86 -7.32
C GLN A 545 3.49 -19.80 -7.77
N ASN A 546 4.73 -19.34 -7.66
CA ASN A 546 5.89 -20.18 -7.99
C ASN A 546 6.01 -21.40 -7.08
N ILE A 547 5.74 -21.26 -5.77
CA ILE A 547 5.74 -22.38 -4.82
C ILE A 547 4.59 -23.33 -5.14
N VAL A 548 3.39 -22.81 -5.37
CA VAL A 548 2.20 -23.58 -5.73
C VAL A 548 2.46 -24.43 -6.98
N LYS A 549 3.02 -23.82 -8.02
CA LYS A 549 3.42 -24.55 -9.23
C LYS A 549 4.33 -25.74 -8.91
N ARG A 550 5.34 -25.52 -8.06
CA ARG A 550 6.30 -26.58 -7.69
C ARG A 550 5.65 -27.66 -6.81
N LEU A 551 4.76 -27.29 -5.87
CA LEU A 551 4.02 -28.26 -5.06
C LEU A 551 3.08 -29.13 -5.91
N ASN A 552 2.43 -28.53 -6.94
CA ASN A 552 1.59 -29.27 -7.90
C ASN A 552 2.41 -30.26 -8.73
N GLU A 553 3.58 -29.87 -9.25
CA GLU A 553 4.48 -30.77 -9.99
C GLU A 553 4.87 -32.00 -9.15
N GLU A 554 4.96 -31.86 -7.85
CA GLU A 554 5.33 -32.93 -6.92
C GLU A 554 4.13 -33.62 -6.25
N ASN A 555 2.90 -33.25 -6.62
CA ASN A 555 1.64 -33.75 -6.03
C ASN A 555 1.55 -33.58 -4.49
N ILE A 556 2.13 -32.48 -3.96
CA ILE A 556 2.06 -32.17 -2.53
C ILE A 556 0.79 -31.35 -2.25
N PRO A 557 -0.12 -31.83 -1.37
CA PRO A 557 -1.35 -31.10 -1.08
C PRO A 557 -1.07 -29.82 -0.30
N TYR A 558 -1.78 -28.75 -0.63
CA TYR A 558 -1.70 -27.44 0.01
C TYR A 558 -3.07 -26.76 0.05
N THR A 559 -3.21 -25.76 0.91
CA THR A 559 -4.32 -24.80 0.90
C THR A 559 -3.75 -23.39 0.81
N LEU A 560 -4.35 -22.56 0.01
CA LEU A 560 -4.00 -21.13 -0.07
C LEU A 560 -4.82 -20.37 0.96
N ASN A 561 -4.17 -19.69 1.87
CA ASN A 561 -4.80 -18.71 2.75
C ASN A 561 -4.62 -17.32 2.13
N ASN A 562 -5.07 -17.19 0.90
CA ASN A 562 -4.90 -15.98 0.10
C ASN A 562 -6.29 -15.51 -0.35
N ASN A 563 -6.56 -14.23 -0.15
CA ASN A 563 -7.68 -13.53 -0.77
C ASN A 563 -7.34 -13.18 -2.25
N ALA A 564 -6.59 -14.04 -2.96
CA ALA A 564 -6.35 -13.82 -4.37
C ALA A 564 -7.69 -13.96 -5.10
N SER A 565 -8.08 -12.90 -5.77
CA SER A 565 -9.31 -12.88 -6.57
C SER A 565 -9.26 -13.98 -7.63
N ILE A 566 -10.41 -14.58 -7.92
CA ILE A 566 -10.53 -15.51 -9.05
C ILE A 566 -10.13 -14.82 -10.38
N LEU A 567 -10.30 -13.50 -10.47
CA LEU A 567 -9.94 -12.69 -11.65
C LEU A 567 -8.43 -12.59 -11.88
N ASP A 568 -7.60 -12.85 -10.84
CA ASP A 568 -6.15 -12.86 -10.95
C ASP A 568 -5.59 -14.25 -11.36
N HIS A 569 -6.46 -15.24 -11.51
CA HIS A 569 -6.06 -16.60 -11.90
C HIS A 569 -5.73 -16.65 -13.40
N GLU A 570 -4.56 -17.22 -13.75
CA GLU A 570 -4.05 -17.24 -15.14
C GLU A 570 -5.02 -17.85 -16.17
N ALA A 571 -5.80 -18.85 -15.77
CA ALA A 571 -6.81 -19.46 -16.63
C ALA A 571 -8.08 -18.58 -16.79
N ILE A 572 -8.34 -17.68 -15.86
CA ILE A 572 -9.55 -16.84 -15.84
C ILE A 572 -9.33 -15.52 -16.55
N ILE A 573 -8.17 -14.91 -16.42
CA ILE A 573 -7.82 -13.63 -17.05
C ILE A 573 -8.25 -13.58 -18.53
N PRO A 574 -7.83 -14.53 -19.41
CA PRO A 574 -8.21 -14.47 -20.82
C PRO A 574 -9.72 -14.62 -21.03
N LEU A 575 -10.38 -15.49 -20.27
CA LEU A 575 -11.82 -15.72 -20.40
C LEU A 575 -12.61 -14.47 -20.01
N TYR A 576 -12.19 -13.82 -18.93
CA TYR A 576 -12.80 -12.57 -18.46
C TYR A 576 -12.60 -11.43 -19.48
N LYS A 577 -11.41 -11.29 -20.06
CA LYS A 577 -11.15 -10.30 -21.12
C LYS A 577 -12.01 -10.53 -22.36
N LEU A 578 -12.24 -11.78 -22.76
CA LEU A 578 -13.15 -12.11 -23.85
C LEU A 578 -14.60 -11.70 -23.53
N ILE A 579 -15.07 -11.96 -22.30
CA ILE A 579 -16.42 -11.57 -21.88
C ILE A 579 -16.54 -10.05 -21.82
N LYS A 580 -15.55 -9.33 -21.26
CA LYS A 580 -15.52 -7.85 -21.26
C LYS A 580 -15.57 -7.29 -22.68
N TYR A 581 -14.91 -7.92 -23.64
CA TYR A 581 -15.03 -7.52 -25.04
C TYR A 581 -16.47 -7.69 -25.59
N PHE A 582 -17.16 -8.75 -25.22
CA PHE A 582 -18.54 -8.92 -25.63
C PHE A 582 -19.51 -7.91 -25.04
N VAL A 583 -19.25 -7.47 -23.80
CA VAL A 583 -20.05 -6.48 -23.07
C VAL A 583 -19.78 -5.06 -23.56
N PHE A 584 -18.53 -4.63 -23.49
CA PHE A 584 -18.15 -3.23 -23.70
C PHE A 584 -17.77 -2.90 -25.14
N HIS A 585 -17.61 -3.91 -26.01
CA HIS A 585 -17.15 -3.75 -27.39
C HIS A 585 -15.81 -2.99 -27.51
N ASN A 586 -15.01 -2.95 -26.47
CA ASN A 586 -13.72 -2.30 -26.47
C ASN A 586 -12.64 -3.21 -27.05
N PHE A 587 -12.01 -2.75 -28.12
CA PHE A 587 -11.00 -3.51 -28.86
C PHE A 587 -9.76 -3.85 -28.03
N ILE A 588 -9.48 -3.10 -26.95
CA ILE A 588 -8.38 -3.40 -26.03
C ILE A 588 -8.58 -4.77 -25.37
N TYR A 589 -9.78 -5.06 -24.85
CA TYR A 589 -10.08 -6.36 -24.25
C TYR A 589 -9.96 -7.52 -25.25
N PHE A 590 -10.32 -7.27 -26.50
CA PHE A 590 -10.10 -8.23 -27.58
C PHE A 590 -8.61 -8.47 -27.81
N LEU A 591 -7.77 -7.43 -27.87
CA LEU A 591 -6.31 -7.56 -28.02
C LEU A 591 -5.68 -8.26 -26.84
N GLU A 592 -6.11 -7.97 -25.60
CA GLU A 592 -5.64 -8.65 -24.41
C GLU A 592 -5.95 -10.15 -24.45
N PHE A 593 -7.16 -10.53 -24.89
CA PHE A 593 -7.52 -11.93 -25.10
C PHE A 593 -6.64 -12.59 -26.16
N MET A 594 -6.46 -11.95 -27.31
CA MET A 594 -5.63 -12.47 -28.40
C MET A 594 -4.16 -12.64 -28.00
N ARG A 595 -3.63 -11.75 -27.16
CA ARG A 595 -2.26 -11.83 -26.66
C ARG A 595 -2.08 -12.78 -25.49
N SER A 596 -3.14 -13.26 -24.88
CA SER A 596 -3.06 -14.19 -23.76
C SER A 596 -2.31 -15.47 -24.13
N ASP A 597 -1.76 -16.15 -23.14
CA ASP A 597 -1.08 -17.43 -23.34
C ASP A 597 -2.03 -18.48 -23.95
N LEU A 598 -3.32 -18.41 -23.63
CA LEU A 598 -4.37 -19.29 -24.16
C LEU A 598 -4.46 -19.22 -25.71
N ILE A 599 -4.31 -18.04 -26.29
CA ILE A 599 -4.36 -17.85 -27.76
C ILE A 599 -2.96 -17.75 -28.36
N GLY A 600 -2.04 -17.03 -27.69
CA GLY A 600 -0.62 -16.99 -28.05
C GLY A 600 -0.29 -16.16 -29.29
N CYS A 601 -1.05 -15.09 -29.57
CA CYS A 601 -0.74 -14.19 -30.69
C CYS A 601 0.60 -13.50 -30.52
N LEU A 602 1.42 -13.49 -31.59
CA LEU A 602 2.71 -12.81 -31.67
C LEU A 602 2.52 -11.31 -31.98
N ASN A 603 3.60 -10.53 -31.86
CA ASN A 603 3.57 -9.09 -32.16
C ASN A 603 3.10 -8.77 -33.60
N ASP A 604 3.46 -9.58 -34.56
CA ASP A 604 3.03 -9.39 -35.96
C ASP A 604 1.52 -9.59 -36.12
N HIS A 605 0.93 -10.55 -35.40
CA HIS A 605 -0.54 -10.72 -35.35
C HIS A 605 -1.20 -9.48 -34.74
N VAL A 606 -0.65 -8.94 -33.64
CA VAL A 606 -1.17 -7.73 -33.02
C VAL A 606 -1.06 -6.52 -33.96
N GLY A 607 0.06 -6.37 -34.65
CA GLY A 607 0.23 -5.34 -35.68
C GLY A 607 -0.86 -5.42 -36.74
N TYR A 608 -1.10 -6.62 -37.27
CA TYR A 608 -2.16 -6.86 -38.24
C TYR A 608 -3.57 -6.53 -37.71
N LEU A 609 -3.86 -6.93 -36.46
CA LEU A 609 -5.13 -6.62 -35.78
C LEU A 609 -5.36 -5.12 -35.65
N LEU A 610 -4.32 -4.37 -35.29
CA LEU A 610 -4.39 -2.91 -35.15
C LEU A 610 -4.57 -2.21 -36.53
N GLU A 611 -3.79 -2.60 -37.52
CA GLU A 611 -3.90 -2.08 -38.88
C GLU A 611 -5.29 -2.31 -39.53
N ASN A 612 -5.94 -3.43 -39.19
CA ASN A 612 -7.23 -3.84 -39.76
C ASN A 612 -8.38 -3.77 -38.75
N LYS A 613 -8.26 -3.02 -37.67
CA LYS A 613 -9.24 -2.93 -36.57
C LYS A 613 -10.69 -2.83 -37.09
N SER A 614 -11.00 -1.85 -37.92
CA SER A 614 -12.35 -1.58 -38.39
C SER A 614 -12.95 -2.77 -39.18
N LYS A 615 -12.13 -3.44 -39.98
CA LYS A 615 -12.55 -4.62 -40.76
C LYS A 615 -12.80 -5.83 -39.86
N ILE A 616 -11.98 -6.01 -38.84
CA ILE A 616 -12.12 -7.11 -37.89
C ILE A 616 -13.37 -6.90 -37.02
N GLU A 617 -13.58 -5.68 -36.54
CA GLU A 617 -14.79 -5.34 -35.80
C GLU A 617 -16.06 -5.50 -36.65
N GLU A 618 -16.01 -5.13 -37.94
CA GLU A 618 -17.10 -5.35 -38.90
C GLU A 618 -17.34 -6.85 -39.10
N TYR A 619 -16.29 -7.63 -39.34
CA TYR A 619 -16.38 -9.09 -39.49
C TYR A 619 -17.01 -9.76 -38.27
N ILE A 620 -16.56 -9.42 -37.06
CA ILE A 620 -17.09 -9.99 -35.81
C ILE A 620 -18.57 -9.56 -35.60
N ARG A 621 -18.97 -8.41 -36.10
CA ARG A 621 -20.35 -7.88 -36.01
C ARG A 621 -21.28 -8.44 -37.06
N ASP A 622 -20.74 -8.79 -38.23
CA ASP A 622 -21.53 -9.30 -39.37
C ASP A 622 -22.18 -10.66 -39.03
N GLY A 623 -23.49 -10.78 -39.25
CA GLY A 623 -24.27 -11.99 -38.99
C GLY A 623 -24.06 -13.14 -39.99
N LYS A 624 -23.27 -12.95 -41.04
CA LYS A 624 -23.06 -13.95 -42.10
C LYS A 624 -22.23 -15.13 -41.60
N ARG A 625 -22.57 -16.33 -42.06
CA ARG A 625 -21.77 -17.54 -41.82
C ARG A 625 -20.67 -17.66 -42.86
N GLU A 626 -19.57 -16.93 -42.66
CA GLU A 626 -18.36 -16.99 -43.49
C GLU A 626 -17.13 -16.96 -42.57
N THR A 627 -16.08 -17.62 -42.99
CA THR A 627 -14.77 -17.58 -42.36
C THR A 627 -14.12 -16.21 -42.56
N PHE A 628 -13.10 -15.88 -41.77
CA PHE A 628 -12.38 -14.61 -41.94
C PHE A 628 -11.65 -14.56 -43.28
N SER A 629 -11.12 -15.70 -43.76
CA SER A 629 -10.50 -15.81 -45.06
C SER A 629 -11.48 -15.51 -46.22
N GLU A 630 -12.71 -16.06 -46.18
CA GLU A 630 -13.76 -15.76 -47.12
C GLU A 630 -14.19 -14.30 -47.10
N TYR A 631 -14.30 -13.72 -45.89
CA TYR A 631 -14.60 -12.30 -45.71
C TYR A 631 -13.54 -11.40 -46.36
N VAL A 632 -12.24 -11.66 -46.08
CA VAL A 632 -11.11 -10.90 -46.65
C VAL A 632 -11.08 -11.03 -48.15
N SER A 633 -11.32 -12.22 -48.68
CA SER A 633 -11.33 -12.47 -50.13
C SER A 633 -12.44 -11.74 -50.87
N ARG A 634 -13.54 -11.46 -50.19
CA ARG A 634 -14.71 -10.74 -50.73
C ARG A 634 -14.54 -9.22 -50.76
N GLN A 635 -13.59 -8.65 -50.00
CA GLN A 635 -13.36 -7.21 -49.95
C GLN A 635 -12.74 -6.69 -51.25
N GLU A 636 -13.40 -5.71 -51.92
CA GLU A 636 -12.89 -5.08 -53.14
C GLU A 636 -11.50 -4.47 -52.91
N GLY A 637 -10.58 -4.72 -53.83
CA GLY A 637 -9.20 -4.18 -53.78
C GLY A 637 -8.20 -4.98 -52.97
N THR A 638 -8.51 -6.20 -52.55
CA THR A 638 -7.54 -7.09 -51.90
C THR A 638 -6.55 -7.62 -52.93
N THR A 639 -5.30 -7.17 -52.87
CA THR A 639 -4.23 -7.66 -53.76
C THR A 639 -3.76 -9.06 -53.33
N ALA A 640 -3.22 -9.85 -54.25
CA ALA A 640 -2.62 -11.17 -53.97
C ALA A 640 -1.53 -11.08 -52.86
N GLU A 641 -0.80 -9.97 -52.78
CA GLU A 641 0.20 -9.72 -51.72
C GLU A 641 -0.44 -9.61 -50.33
N LYS A 642 -1.60 -8.96 -50.17
CA LYS A 642 -2.30 -8.85 -48.89
C LYS A 642 -2.86 -10.19 -48.43
N LEU A 643 -3.37 -10.99 -49.35
CA LEU A 643 -3.81 -12.37 -49.11
C LEU A 643 -2.64 -13.23 -48.68
N LYS A 644 -1.47 -13.12 -49.34
CA LYS A 644 -0.27 -13.86 -49.00
C LYS A 644 0.26 -13.49 -47.61
N LYS A 645 0.29 -12.20 -47.28
CA LYS A 645 0.68 -11.72 -45.93
C LYS A 645 -0.28 -12.25 -44.86
N TYR A 646 -1.56 -12.32 -45.17
CA TYR A 646 -2.55 -12.87 -44.25
C TYR A 646 -2.34 -14.40 -44.05
N GLU A 647 -2.07 -15.18 -45.10
CA GLU A 647 -1.78 -16.60 -45.00
C GLU A 647 -0.48 -16.89 -44.21
N GLU A 648 0.52 -16.01 -44.33
CA GLU A 648 1.76 -16.11 -43.53
C GLU A 648 1.46 -15.89 -42.04
N ILE A 649 0.64 -14.91 -41.67
CA ILE A 649 0.20 -14.66 -40.30
C ILE A 649 -0.63 -15.81 -39.75
N ASP A 650 -1.53 -16.39 -40.57
CA ASP A 650 -2.39 -17.49 -40.13
C ASP A 650 -1.59 -18.75 -39.75
N LYS A 651 -0.41 -18.94 -40.34
CA LYS A 651 0.48 -20.07 -40.06
C LYS A 651 1.34 -19.93 -38.80
N MET A 652 1.42 -18.74 -38.19
CA MET A 652 2.40 -18.41 -37.14
C MET A 652 1.86 -18.50 -35.70
N ASN A 653 0.69 -19.09 -35.46
CA ASN A 653 0.11 -19.16 -34.12
C ASN A 653 0.81 -20.23 -33.24
N ARG A 654 1.18 -19.87 -31.99
CA ARG A 654 1.91 -20.74 -31.06
C ARG A 654 1.13 -21.97 -30.57
N ASN A 655 -0.21 -21.89 -30.54
CA ASN A 655 -1.07 -22.91 -29.91
C ASN A 655 -1.80 -23.81 -30.85
N SER A 656 -1.32 -24.01 -32.08
CA SER A 656 -1.94 -24.88 -33.09
C SER A 656 -3.35 -24.45 -33.55
N LEU A 657 -3.84 -23.29 -33.10
CA LEU A 657 -5.08 -22.70 -33.57
C LEU A 657 -4.76 -21.75 -34.74
N LEU A 658 -5.42 -21.89 -35.85
CA LEU A 658 -5.30 -20.95 -36.97
C LEU A 658 -5.87 -19.60 -36.53
N PHE A 659 -5.20 -18.50 -36.88
CA PHE A 659 -5.63 -17.14 -36.52
C PHE A 659 -7.06 -16.85 -37.07
N SER A 660 -7.36 -17.26 -38.28
CA SER A 660 -8.68 -17.19 -38.89
C SER A 660 -9.76 -17.95 -38.13
N ASP A 661 -9.42 -19.12 -37.62
CA ASP A 661 -10.33 -19.94 -36.81
C ASP A 661 -10.66 -19.29 -35.49
N VAL A 662 -9.67 -18.67 -34.83
CA VAL A 662 -9.90 -17.92 -33.58
C VAL A 662 -10.89 -16.78 -33.85
N LEU A 663 -10.69 -15.99 -34.90
CA LEU A 663 -11.62 -14.91 -35.26
C LEU A 663 -13.03 -15.42 -35.56
N TYR A 664 -13.14 -16.54 -36.28
CA TYR A 664 -14.42 -17.17 -36.55
C TYR A 664 -15.13 -17.65 -35.29
N LYS A 665 -14.40 -18.31 -34.38
CA LYS A 665 -14.91 -18.76 -33.08
C LYS A 665 -15.40 -17.60 -32.20
N ILE A 666 -14.66 -16.48 -32.17
CA ILE A 666 -15.07 -15.26 -31.45
C ILE A 666 -16.35 -14.69 -32.05
N LYS A 667 -16.46 -14.65 -33.38
CA LYS A 667 -17.67 -14.20 -34.07
C LYS A 667 -18.90 -15.05 -33.71
N GLU A 668 -18.76 -16.37 -33.71
CA GLU A 668 -19.86 -17.29 -33.35
C GLU A 668 -20.22 -17.16 -31.85
N LEU A 669 -19.23 -17.05 -30.95
CA LEU A 669 -19.47 -16.80 -29.53
C LEU A 669 -20.19 -15.46 -29.27
N LYS A 670 -19.86 -14.42 -30.05
CA LYS A 670 -20.54 -13.12 -29.95
C LYS A 670 -22.01 -13.18 -30.34
N LYS A 671 -22.37 -14.06 -31.26
CA LYS A 671 -23.79 -14.30 -31.61
C LYS A 671 -24.53 -14.97 -30.46
N LEU A 672 -23.89 -15.96 -29.81
CA LEU A 672 -24.45 -16.63 -28.63
C LEU A 672 -24.59 -15.67 -27.45
N ALA A 673 -23.61 -14.81 -27.24
CA ALA A 673 -23.58 -13.82 -26.17
C ALA A 673 -24.76 -12.83 -26.18
N LYS A 674 -25.44 -12.65 -27.33
CA LYS A 674 -26.61 -11.78 -27.44
C LYS A 674 -27.91 -12.40 -26.90
N ASN A 675 -27.95 -13.71 -26.71
CA ASN A 675 -29.15 -14.46 -26.35
C ASN A 675 -28.91 -15.39 -25.15
N LEU A 676 -28.50 -14.84 -24.00
CA LEU A 676 -28.21 -15.58 -22.77
C LEU A 676 -29.34 -15.44 -21.76
N ASN A 677 -30.59 -15.74 -22.17
CA ASN A 677 -31.79 -15.52 -21.37
C ASN A 677 -32.12 -16.69 -20.41
N SER A 678 -31.45 -17.82 -20.55
CA SER A 678 -31.68 -19.01 -19.72
C SER A 678 -30.38 -19.64 -19.23
N LYS A 679 -30.46 -20.39 -18.10
CA LYS A 679 -29.30 -21.16 -17.59
C LYS A 679 -28.73 -22.13 -18.61
N TYR A 680 -29.57 -22.71 -19.45
CA TYR A 680 -29.16 -23.61 -20.53
C TYR A 680 -28.33 -22.89 -21.60
N GLU A 681 -28.73 -21.68 -22.02
CA GLU A 681 -27.99 -20.88 -22.99
C GLU A 681 -26.64 -20.43 -22.43
N LYS A 682 -26.57 -20.03 -21.15
CA LYS A 682 -25.33 -19.68 -20.46
C LYS A 682 -24.40 -20.89 -20.32
N GLU A 683 -24.95 -22.07 -20.04
CA GLU A 683 -24.18 -23.31 -20.00
C GLU A 683 -23.60 -23.68 -21.37
N ASN A 684 -24.42 -23.62 -22.42
CA ASN A 684 -23.95 -23.83 -23.78
C ASN A 684 -22.89 -22.83 -24.21
N PHE A 685 -23.04 -21.55 -23.85
CA PHE A 685 -22.05 -20.50 -24.11
C PHE A 685 -20.72 -20.80 -23.38
N SER A 686 -20.78 -21.15 -22.09
CA SER A 686 -19.62 -21.51 -21.32
C SER A 686 -18.89 -22.74 -21.86
N GLN A 687 -19.64 -23.77 -22.20
CA GLN A 687 -19.12 -25.00 -22.82
C GLN A 687 -18.44 -24.70 -24.16
N LYS A 688 -19.06 -23.86 -24.99
CA LYS A 688 -18.51 -23.44 -26.27
C LYS A 688 -17.21 -22.67 -26.16
N ILE A 689 -17.04 -21.82 -25.11
CA ILE A 689 -15.76 -21.15 -24.84
C ILE A 689 -14.69 -22.19 -24.49
N ILE A 690 -15.00 -23.12 -23.57
CA ILE A 690 -14.08 -24.18 -23.15
C ILE A 690 -13.63 -25.04 -24.34
N GLU A 691 -14.57 -25.49 -25.16
CA GLU A 691 -14.29 -26.34 -26.31
C GLU A 691 -13.54 -25.62 -27.44
N ASN A 692 -13.98 -24.40 -27.81
CA ASN A 692 -13.42 -23.64 -28.90
C ASN A 692 -11.95 -23.28 -28.72
N PHE A 693 -11.56 -23.00 -27.49
CA PHE A 693 -10.20 -22.60 -27.15
C PHE A 693 -9.42 -23.68 -26.38
N ASN A 694 -10.00 -24.88 -26.25
CA ASN A 694 -9.38 -26.03 -25.59
C ASN A 694 -8.86 -25.70 -24.16
N VAL A 695 -9.65 -24.90 -23.42
CA VAL A 695 -9.24 -24.25 -22.17
C VAL A 695 -8.76 -25.24 -21.12
N THR A 696 -9.51 -26.32 -20.88
CA THR A 696 -9.18 -27.32 -19.85
C THR A 696 -7.96 -28.18 -20.20
N ASN A 697 -7.64 -28.35 -21.48
CA ASN A 697 -6.42 -29.04 -21.88
C ASN A 697 -5.19 -28.12 -21.80
N PHE A 698 -5.39 -26.82 -22.02
CA PHE A 698 -4.33 -25.84 -21.89
C PHE A 698 -4.00 -25.55 -20.42
N TYR A 699 -5.01 -25.51 -19.55
CA TYR A 699 -4.91 -25.37 -18.11
C TYR A 699 -5.38 -26.67 -17.42
N PRO A 700 -4.53 -27.70 -17.32
CA PRO A 700 -4.95 -29.03 -16.93
C PRO A 700 -4.94 -29.31 -15.44
N THR A 701 -4.47 -28.39 -14.59
CA THR A 701 -4.39 -28.65 -13.14
C THR A 701 -5.77 -28.72 -12.50
N ASN A 702 -5.88 -29.47 -11.42
CA ASN A 702 -7.17 -29.55 -10.68
C ASN A 702 -7.63 -28.18 -10.18
N SER A 703 -6.72 -27.28 -9.82
CA SER A 703 -7.03 -25.92 -9.41
C SER A 703 -7.57 -25.09 -10.59
N ASP A 704 -6.92 -25.16 -11.75
CA ASP A 704 -7.37 -24.45 -12.95
C ASP A 704 -8.78 -24.86 -13.33
N ILE A 705 -9.02 -26.18 -13.40
CA ILE A 705 -10.31 -26.74 -13.76
C ILE A 705 -11.40 -26.29 -12.78
N LYS A 706 -11.13 -26.34 -11.47
CA LYS A 706 -12.09 -25.87 -10.45
C LYS A 706 -12.38 -24.37 -10.61
N ASN A 707 -11.37 -23.54 -10.79
CA ASN A 707 -11.55 -22.11 -10.99
C ASN A 707 -12.31 -21.79 -12.28
N ILE A 708 -12.01 -22.48 -13.38
CA ILE A 708 -12.75 -22.33 -14.66
C ILE A 708 -14.24 -22.65 -14.46
N PHE A 709 -14.56 -23.78 -13.82
CA PHE A 709 -15.95 -24.13 -13.56
C PHE A 709 -16.63 -23.19 -12.56
N ASN A 710 -15.92 -22.74 -11.53
CA ASN A 710 -16.45 -21.76 -10.58
C ASN A 710 -16.78 -20.44 -11.29
N PHE A 711 -15.88 -19.93 -12.10
CA PHE A 711 -16.09 -18.74 -12.91
C PHE A 711 -17.35 -18.81 -13.80
N PHE A 712 -17.52 -19.91 -14.50
CA PHE A 712 -18.71 -20.11 -15.34
C PHE A 712 -19.99 -20.41 -14.53
N ASN A 713 -19.88 -20.97 -13.32
CA ASN A 713 -21.04 -21.11 -12.45
C ASN A 713 -21.55 -19.74 -11.97
N ILE A 714 -20.64 -18.82 -11.59
CA ILE A 714 -21.01 -17.45 -11.26
C ILE A 714 -21.70 -16.77 -12.45
N LEU A 715 -21.20 -16.97 -13.67
CA LEU A 715 -21.84 -16.45 -14.88
C LEU A 715 -23.27 -16.97 -15.05
N LYS A 716 -23.53 -18.23 -14.70
CA LYS A 716 -24.90 -18.81 -14.81
C LYS A 716 -25.89 -18.20 -13.81
N GLU A 717 -25.41 -17.68 -12.69
CA GLU A 717 -26.24 -17.11 -11.62
C GLU A 717 -26.63 -15.65 -11.87
N ASN A 718 -25.91 -14.93 -12.74
CA ASN A 718 -26.21 -13.56 -13.11
C ASN A 718 -27.18 -13.51 -14.30
N ASP A 719 -28.00 -12.48 -14.42
CA ASP A 719 -29.06 -12.40 -15.44
C ASP A 719 -28.49 -12.29 -16.85
N ASP A 720 -27.47 -11.46 -17.06
CA ASP A 720 -26.78 -11.30 -18.34
C ASP A 720 -25.25 -11.11 -18.17
N LEU A 721 -24.54 -10.92 -19.28
CA LEU A 721 -23.09 -10.71 -19.25
C LEU A 721 -22.68 -9.37 -18.62
N PHE A 722 -23.50 -8.34 -18.74
CA PHE A 722 -23.20 -7.03 -18.16
C PHE A 722 -23.30 -7.09 -16.64
N GLU A 723 -24.40 -7.68 -16.12
CA GLU A 723 -24.57 -7.91 -14.69
C GLU A 723 -23.47 -8.82 -14.14
N PHE A 724 -23.10 -9.88 -14.87
CA PHE A 724 -21.96 -10.72 -14.49
C PHE A 724 -20.66 -9.94 -14.37
N VAL A 725 -20.33 -9.07 -15.35
CA VAL A 725 -19.10 -8.28 -15.30
C VAL A 725 -19.16 -7.27 -14.14
N SER A 726 -20.30 -6.61 -13.94
CA SER A 726 -20.49 -5.69 -12.81
C SER A 726 -20.33 -6.40 -11.47
N PHE A 727 -20.96 -7.56 -11.30
CA PHE A 727 -20.83 -8.39 -10.11
C PHE A 727 -19.38 -8.83 -9.87
N MET A 728 -18.67 -9.25 -10.91
CA MET A 728 -17.26 -9.69 -10.81
C MET A 728 -16.31 -8.53 -10.45
N GLU A 729 -16.59 -7.31 -10.89
CA GLU A 729 -15.81 -6.12 -10.50
C GLU A 729 -16.13 -5.68 -9.08
N GLU A 730 -17.41 -5.69 -8.68
CA GLU A 730 -17.84 -5.30 -7.33
C GLU A 730 -17.39 -6.30 -6.26
N GLU A 731 -17.43 -7.60 -6.56
CA GLU A 731 -17.11 -8.68 -5.63
C GLU A 731 -15.70 -9.24 -5.85
N LYS A 732 -14.84 -8.53 -6.58
CA LYS A 732 -13.50 -8.96 -7.00
C LYS A 732 -12.68 -9.56 -5.84
N ASP A 733 -12.72 -8.93 -4.68
CA ASP A 733 -11.92 -9.34 -3.52
C ASP A 733 -12.60 -10.42 -2.66
N LYS A 734 -13.91 -10.65 -2.88
CA LYS A 734 -14.69 -11.66 -2.14
C LYS A 734 -14.73 -13.01 -2.86
N ILE A 735 -14.62 -13.00 -4.20
CA ILE A 735 -14.61 -14.22 -5.01
C ILE A 735 -13.18 -14.73 -5.12
N THR A 736 -12.81 -15.63 -4.23
CA THR A 736 -11.45 -16.17 -4.15
C THR A 736 -11.25 -17.39 -5.04
N GLN A 737 -9.99 -17.66 -5.37
CA GLN A 737 -9.57 -18.88 -6.08
C GLN A 737 -9.86 -20.13 -5.24
N VAL A 738 -10.25 -21.26 -5.89
CA VAL A 738 -10.62 -22.53 -5.26
C VAL A 738 -9.47 -23.52 -5.31
#